data_2edc53d70fef6194ac5aad289144a94e
#
_entry.id   2edc53d70fef6194ac5aad289144a94e
#
_cell.length_a   1.000
_cell.length_b   1.000
_cell.length_c   1.000
_cell.angle_alpha   90.00
_cell.angle_beta   90.00
_cell.angle_gamma   90.00
#
_symmetry.space_group_name_H-M   'P 1'
#
loop_
_entity.id
_entity.type
_entity.pdbx_description
1 polymer ?
#
loop_
_entity_poly.entity_id
_entity_poly.type
_entity_poly.pdbx_seq_one_letter_code
_entity_poly.pdbx_strand_id
1 'polypeptide(L)'
;MDRKKFLARYVFNLFLIVCLSITKGEQAIYQSIRIFYPSIDNIELIGSIGIPLDHISGKKEYYMDIVATSSQTSYLKEMGLHLEVLIEDMSKYFQERSIPEFQRDFPLGSMQGNYTWDELNTRFDELREIYGNIISEKVILGQSVEGRDIWAFKLSDNPNIDEDEPELLYTGLTHAREPLSMMNLIYFVQKLCEGYNVNEEMTYLVNNRELWFLPVVNPDGYVFNESYQPNGGGMHRKNRLNTDCGDNTERGVDLNRNYGYGWGTNNTGSSPNPCSDTYRGTSAFSEPETQIVKDFIDNRSFMNVLHYHSYGNYYIHPFGLGNLPEEPDLTTFREIGKQMARENSFVVGTGQETVGYTVNGDAVDWTYGNQGLITYTPEVGTSNDSFWPSENRVIPLCANQVSANSIFAFVSGNDIILKRVEFPDRFFDPGDSVNVSIQIQNRGLLDSDGFITVGITQLNSFIELPIDSILVSPLGSRDEDTISLNFLISNDAYIGAESGFIISAYDQSSFLRYDTVSFFIGHPESLFFDDFEGGLGEWYFEGNWGLSNFSYSGNWAIGNSPNENYDNNQNTQIVLEVYSNLLFFSGVTVSYKANWEIELYDDFIQFQAYVPNEGWINLYGEHTALGSGQQGQPWNLPGYHGYSDGWVEETIFIKQLNGLIPTKFRFNFISDNYGNADGFFIDDFGISGYPNFVPGDVNMDSYLDIFDLIKLADTVQSDSLDQNLVYLYDIDSNGIVNIFDIINLIN
;
A
#
# COMPACT_ATOMS: atom_id res chain seq x y z
N MET A 1 -3.11 -28.05 -56.71
CA MET A 1 -1.73 -28.00 -56.25
C MET A 1 -1.77 -27.80 -54.72
N ASP A 2 -1.24 -28.76 -54.04
CA ASP A 2 -1.63 -29.20 -52.69
C ASP A 2 -1.15 -28.24 -51.58
N ARG A 3 -2.05 -27.63 -50.85
CA ARG A 3 -1.77 -26.74 -49.70
C ARG A 3 -0.88 -27.42 -48.64
N LYS A 4 -0.93 -28.74 -48.50
CA LYS A 4 -0.07 -29.52 -47.60
C LYS A 4 1.41 -29.55 -47.99
N LYS A 5 1.73 -29.46 -49.31
CA LYS A 5 3.11 -29.38 -49.78
C LYS A 5 3.74 -28.00 -49.61
N PHE A 6 2.92 -26.97 -49.56
CA PHE A 6 3.37 -25.59 -49.33
C PHE A 6 3.70 -25.37 -47.83
N LEU A 7 2.85 -25.87 -46.95
CA LEU A 7 3.09 -25.80 -45.49
C LEU A 7 4.33 -26.60 -45.06
N ALA A 8 4.51 -27.81 -45.61
CA ALA A 8 5.68 -28.65 -45.29
C ALA A 8 7.01 -28.02 -45.76
N ARG A 9 7.00 -27.29 -46.89
CA ARG A 9 8.19 -26.59 -47.39
C ARG A 9 8.51 -25.33 -46.56
N TYR A 10 7.51 -24.67 -46.03
CA TYR A 10 7.68 -23.50 -45.16
C TYR A 10 8.20 -23.91 -43.75
N VAL A 11 7.65 -24.97 -43.18
CA VAL A 11 8.11 -25.53 -41.93
C VAL A 11 9.54 -26.10 -42.03
N PHE A 12 9.89 -26.75 -43.15
CA PHE A 12 11.23 -27.26 -43.37
C PHE A 12 12.28 -26.18 -43.64
N ASN A 13 11.91 -25.09 -44.32
CA ASN A 13 12.79 -23.93 -44.51
C ASN A 13 12.93 -23.10 -43.21
N LEU A 14 11.91 -23.02 -42.37
CA LEU A 14 11.99 -22.38 -41.06
C LEU A 14 12.92 -23.20 -40.13
N PHE A 15 12.85 -24.53 -40.16
CA PHE A 15 13.75 -25.40 -39.42
C PHE A 15 15.21 -25.35 -39.94
N LEU A 16 15.41 -25.09 -41.22
CA LEU A 16 16.76 -24.98 -41.81
C LEU A 16 17.40 -23.61 -41.56
N ILE A 17 16.59 -22.54 -41.41
CA ILE A 17 17.10 -21.19 -41.06
C ILE A 17 17.47 -21.11 -39.57
N VAL A 18 16.73 -21.79 -38.73
CA VAL A 18 17.05 -21.91 -37.30
C VAL A 18 18.28 -22.81 -37.04
N CYS A 19 18.56 -23.79 -37.91
CA CYS A 19 19.73 -24.69 -37.75
C CYS A 19 21.03 -24.16 -38.37
N LEU A 20 21.06 -23.01 -39.05
CA LEU A 20 22.26 -22.50 -39.75
C LEU A 20 22.92 -21.29 -39.10
N SER A 21 22.43 -20.83 -37.93
CA SER A 21 23.10 -19.79 -37.11
C SER A 21 23.73 -20.34 -35.83
N ILE A 22 24.31 -21.56 -35.89
CA ILE A 22 25.20 -22.03 -34.82
C ILE A 22 26.58 -21.45 -35.04
N THR A 23 26.75 -20.17 -34.70
CA THR A 23 28.06 -19.59 -34.44
C THR A 23 28.05 -19.05 -33.02
N LYS A 24 28.82 -19.70 -32.14
CA LYS A 24 29.21 -19.27 -30.77
C LYS A 24 28.12 -18.49 -30.04
N GLY A 25 27.51 -19.10 -29.03
CA GLY A 25 26.56 -18.55 -28.08
C GLY A 25 26.57 -17.02 -27.94
N GLU A 26 25.86 -16.35 -28.81
CA GLU A 26 25.42 -15.00 -28.54
C GLU A 26 24.27 -15.11 -27.54
N GLN A 27 24.42 -14.44 -26.45
CA GLN A 27 23.49 -14.33 -25.34
C GLN A 27 22.16 -13.75 -25.83
N ALA A 28 21.06 -14.25 -25.30
CA ALA A 28 19.76 -13.63 -25.52
C ALA A 28 19.75 -12.20 -24.96
N ILE A 29 19.51 -11.22 -25.82
CA ILE A 29 19.33 -9.82 -25.44
C ILE A 29 17.86 -9.64 -25.03
N TYR A 30 17.64 -9.30 -23.77
CA TYR A 30 16.31 -8.95 -23.25
C TYR A 30 16.01 -7.48 -23.51
N GLN A 31 14.84 -7.21 -24.03
CA GLN A 31 14.32 -5.88 -24.36
C GLN A 31 13.10 -5.58 -23.52
N SER A 32 12.90 -4.33 -23.10
CA SER A 32 11.60 -3.84 -22.66
C SER A 32 10.83 -3.35 -23.89
N ILE A 33 9.62 -3.85 -24.09
CA ILE A 33 8.79 -3.51 -25.24
C ILE A 33 7.39 -3.10 -24.80
N ARG A 34 6.82 -2.10 -25.45
CA ARG A 34 5.43 -1.65 -25.29
C ARG A 34 4.60 -2.18 -26.46
N ILE A 35 3.52 -2.86 -26.16
CA ILE A 35 2.54 -3.35 -27.12
C ILE A 35 1.29 -2.49 -26.98
N PHE A 36 0.88 -1.83 -28.05
CA PHE A 36 -0.28 -0.95 -28.06
C PHE A 36 -1.57 -1.72 -28.36
N TYR A 37 -2.65 -1.38 -27.65
CA TYR A 37 -4.00 -1.94 -27.82
C TYR A 37 -4.02 -3.48 -27.79
N PRO A 38 -3.48 -4.12 -26.72
CA PRO A 38 -3.41 -5.57 -26.67
C PRO A 38 -4.81 -6.19 -26.57
N SER A 39 -5.07 -7.21 -27.41
CA SER A 39 -6.27 -8.03 -27.30
C SER A 39 -6.00 -9.29 -26.46
N ILE A 40 -7.05 -9.98 -26.03
CA ILE A 40 -6.93 -11.27 -25.34
C ILE A 40 -6.15 -12.27 -26.20
N ASP A 41 -6.40 -12.33 -27.52
CA ASP A 41 -5.67 -13.20 -28.44
C ASP A 41 -4.16 -12.85 -28.48
N ASN A 42 -3.81 -11.57 -28.35
CA ASN A 42 -2.40 -11.13 -28.24
C ASN A 42 -1.74 -11.61 -26.95
N ILE A 43 -2.44 -11.52 -25.81
CA ILE A 43 -1.95 -12.00 -24.51
C ILE A 43 -1.74 -13.52 -24.56
N GLU A 44 -2.69 -14.28 -25.14
CA GLU A 44 -2.55 -15.73 -25.33
C GLU A 44 -1.35 -16.07 -26.23
N LEU A 45 -1.15 -15.33 -27.31
CA LEU A 45 -0.01 -15.49 -28.22
C LEU A 45 1.33 -15.27 -27.46
N ILE A 46 1.43 -14.17 -26.70
CA ILE A 46 2.62 -13.79 -25.93
C ILE A 46 2.96 -14.89 -24.93
N GLY A 47 2.00 -15.35 -24.14
CA GLY A 47 2.19 -16.46 -23.21
C GLY A 47 2.57 -17.77 -23.90
N SER A 48 1.95 -18.08 -25.07
CA SER A 48 2.21 -19.32 -25.82
C SER A 48 3.63 -19.44 -26.39
N ILE A 49 4.29 -18.30 -26.67
CA ILE A 49 5.70 -18.26 -27.11
C ILE A 49 6.67 -18.17 -25.93
N GLY A 50 6.16 -18.28 -24.69
CA GLY A 50 6.96 -18.43 -23.48
C GLY A 50 7.53 -17.13 -22.93
N ILE A 51 6.92 -15.99 -23.25
CA ILE A 51 7.21 -14.73 -22.57
C ILE A 51 6.49 -14.75 -21.21
N PRO A 52 7.22 -14.53 -20.08
CA PRO A 52 6.60 -14.41 -18.77
C PRO A 52 5.67 -13.18 -18.73
N LEU A 53 4.45 -13.40 -18.27
CA LEU A 53 3.47 -12.32 -18.12
C LEU A 53 3.40 -11.78 -16.68
N ASP A 54 4.20 -12.32 -15.78
CA ASP A 54 4.23 -12.00 -14.33
C ASP A 54 4.56 -10.53 -14.03
N HIS A 55 5.18 -9.84 -14.98
CA HIS A 55 5.69 -8.49 -14.81
C HIS A 55 5.15 -7.56 -15.91
N ILE A 56 3.90 -7.79 -16.30
CA ILE A 56 3.21 -6.85 -17.17
C ILE A 56 3.01 -5.55 -16.38
N SER A 57 3.42 -4.45 -16.98
CA SER A 57 3.00 -3.12 -16.56
C SER A 57 2.31 -2.44 -17.74
N GLY A 58 1.47 -1.46 -17.48
CA GLY A 58 0.79 -0.76 -18.55
C GLY A 58 -0.62 -0.37 -18.17
N LYS A 59 -1.40 -0.01 -19.17
CA LYS A 59 -2.73 0.52 -19.02
C LYS A 59 -3.71 -0.34 -19.79
N LYS A 60 -4.65 -0.94 -19.08
CA LYS A 60 -5.66 -1.83 -19.66
C LYS A 60 -6.30 -1.18 -20.89
N GLU A 61 -6.39 -1.95 -22.00
CA GLU A 61 -6.94 -1.54 -23.29
C GLU A 61 -6.08 -0.55 -24.11
N TYR A 62 -5.06 0.10 -23.53
CA TYR A 62 -4.22 1.08 -24.22
C TYR A 62 -2.84 0.53 -24.57
N TYR A 63 -2.12 0.01 -23.60
CA TYR A 63 -0.82 -0.61 -23.85
C TYR A 63 -0.42 -1.57 -22.74
N MET A 64 0.51 -2.47 -23.08
CA MET A 64 1.19 -3.33 -22.10
C MET A 64 2.69 -3.29 -22.35
N ASP A 65 3.46 -3.14 -21.28
CA ASP A 65 4.91 -3.23 -21.29
C ASP A 65 5.33 -4.61 -20.78
N ILE A 66 6.20 -5.28 -21.52
CA ILE A 66 6.69 -6.62 -21.19
C ILE A 66 8.19 -6.73 -21.46
N VAL A 67 8.82 -7.72 -20.84
CA VAL A 67 10.22 -8.07 -21.11
C VAL A 67 10.26 -9.29 -22.03
N ALA A 68 10.88 -9.15 -23.19
CA ALA A 68 11.00 -10.20 -24.20
C ALA A 68 12.43 -10.25 -24.74
N THR A 69 12.85 -11.39 -25.25
CA THR A 69 14.12 -11.46 -26.00
C THR A 69 14.00 -10.76 -27.36
N SER A 70 15.11 -10.31 -27.92
CA SER A 70 15.13 -9.68 -29.24
C SER A 70 14.55 -10.58 -30.34
N SER A 71 14.69 -11.91 -30.22
CA SER A 71 14.06 -12.88 -31.12
C SER A 71 12.54 -12.94 -30.96
N GLN A 72 12.04 -12.94 -29.73
CA GLN A 72 10.60 -12.88 -29.44
C GLN A 72 9.99 -11.54 -29.91
N THR A 73 10.67 -10.43 -29.66
CA THR A 73 10.26 -9.10 -30.16
C THR A 73 10.11 -9.08 -31.69
N SER A 74 11.09 -9.66 -32.41
CA SER A 74 11.05 -9.78 -33.86
C SER A 74 9.87 -10.65 -34.33
N TYR A 75 9.62 -11.74 -33.64
CA TYR A 75 8.50 -12.63 -33.95
C TYR A 75 7.14 -11.94 -33.74
N LEU A 76 6.97 -11.21 -32.63
CA LEU A 76 5.73 -10.44 -32.36
C LEU A 76 5.48 -9.36 -33.42
N LYS A 77 6.54 -8.69 -33.91
CA LYS A 77 6.44 -7.75 -35.05
C LYS A 77 6.00 -8.46 -36.35
N GLU A 78 6.55 -9.63 -36.64
CA GLU A 78 6.18 -10.43 -37.82
C GLU A 78 4.72 -10.92 -37.73
N MET A 79 4.22 -11.20 -36.52
CA MET A 79 2.82 -11.55 -36.28
C MET A 79 1.86 -10.35 -36.38
N GLY A 80 2.39 -9.13 -36.56
CA GLY A 80 1.63 -7.91 -36.84
C GLY A 80 1.21 -7.14 -35.60
N LEU A 81 1.80 -7.42 -34.42
CA LEU A 81 1.54 -6.61 -33.23
C LEU A 81 2.16 -5.22 -33.38
N HIS A 82 1.39 -4.21 -33.02
CA HIS A 82 1.88 -2.83 -32.95
C HIS A 82 2.69 -2.66 -31.68
N LEU A 83 4.01 -2.56 -31.78
CA LEU A 83 4.89 -2.46 -30.63
C LEU A 83 6.07 -1.51 -30.84
N GLU A 84 6.56 -0.95 -29.75
CA GLU A 84 7.75 -0.11 -29.63
C GLU A 84 8.76 -0.78 -28.70
N VAL A 85 10.06 -0.63 -28.98
CA VAL A 85 11.12 -1.08 -28.07
C VAL A 85 11.51 0.12 -27.21
N LEU A 86 11.24 0.01 -25.91
CA LEU A 86 11.55 1.04 -24.91
C LEU A 86 13.02 0.98 -24.48
N ILE A 87 13.54 -0.24 -24.28
CA ILE A 87 14.92 -0.50 -23.88
C ILE A 87 15.47 -1.64 -24.75
N GLU A 88 16.51 -1.34 -25.52
CA GLU A 88 17.09 -2.29 -26.49
C GLU A 88 17.90 -3.42 -25.83
N ASP A 89 18.49 -3.17 -24.67
CA ASP A 89 19.27 -4.13 -23.90
C ASP A 89 19.12 -3.83 -22.41
N MET A 90 18.29 -4.61 -21.74
CA MET A 90 17.98 -4.46 -20.31
C MET A 90 19.23 -4.61 -19.46
N SER A 91 20.12 -5.56 -19.76
CA SER A 91 21.34 -5.76 -18.98
C SER A 91 22.27 -4.55 -19.05
N LYS A 92 22.43 -3.99 -20.24
CA LYS A 92 23.22 -2.77 -20.44
C LYS A 92 22.59 -1.56 -19.76
N TYR A 93 21.29 -1.41 -19.88
CA TYR A 93 20.53 -0.34 -19.22
C TYR A 93 20.75 -0.34 -17.70
N PHE A 94 20.67 -1.52 -17.05
CA PHE A 94 20.92 -1.62 -15.62
C PHE A 94 22.37 -1.24 -15.24
N GLN A 95 23.36 -1.68 -16.01
CA GLN A 95 24.77 -1.37 -15.74
C GLN A 95 25.15 0.12 -15.90
N GLU A 96 24.44 0.85 -16.74
CA GLU A 96 24.72 2.25 -17.02
C GLU A 96 24.12 3.22 -15.98
N ARG A 97 23.35 2.73 -14.99
CA ARG A 97 22.78 3.57 -13.93
C ARG A 97 23.89 4.07 -12.99
N SER A 98 23.95 5.38 -12.78
CA SER A 98 24.97 6.02 -11.93
C SER A 98 24.72 5.79 -10.44
N ILE A 99 25.79 5.58 -9.67
CA ILE A 99 25.80 5.29 -8.23
C ILE A 99 26.06 6.57 -7.45
N PRO A 100 25.15 7.04 -6.54
CA PRO A 100 25.49 8.05 -5.55
C PRO A 100 26.16 7.42 -4.33
N GLU A 101 27.29 7.96 -3.88
CA GLU A 101 27.90 7.60 -2.61
C GLU A 101 27.15 8.23 -1.43
N PHE A 102 26.51 7.41 -0.58
CA PHE A 102 25.95 7.81 0.71
C PHE A 102 26.33 6.83 1.82
N GLN A 103 26.60 7.34 3.02
CA GLN A 103 26.71 6.51 4.23
C GLN A 103 25.30 6.01 4.61
N ARG A 104 25.12 4.70 4.80
CA ARG A 104 23.82 4.04 4.99
C ARG A 104 23.87 3.09 6.20
N ASP A 105 22.79 3.02 6.97
CA ASP A 105 22.66 2.12 8.11
C ASP A 105 22.51 0.65 7.68
N PHE A 106 22.05 0.38 6.45
CA PHE A 106 21.98 -0.94 5.83
C PHE A 106 23.06 -1.04 4.74
N PRO A 107 24.02 -1.96 4.87
CA PRO A 107 25.06 -2.12 3.85
C PRO A 107 24.44 -2.69 2.57
N LEU A 108 24.82 -2.11 1.45
CA LEU A 108 24.41 -2.58 0.13
C LEU A 108 25.48 -3.48 -0.48
N GLY A 109 25.03 -4.39 -1.35
CA GLY A 109 25.92 -5.30 -2.09
C GLY A 109 26.51 -4.71 -3.35
N SER A 110 27.43 -5.44 -3.97
CA SER A 110 28.18 -5.01 -5.14
C SER A 110 27.40 -5.07 -6.46
N MET A 111 26.26 -5.78 -6.50
CA MET A 111 25.42 -5.92 -7.69
C MET A 111 24.31 -4.86 -7.72
N GLN A 112 24.65 -3.60 -7.99
CA GLN A 112 23.73 -2.45 -7.96
C GLN A 112 22.97 -2.33 -6.63
N GLY A 113 23.69 -2.49 -5.53
CA GLY A 113 23.13 -2.46 -4.19
C GLY A 113 22.56 -3.80 -3.72
N ASN A 114 22.44 -4.81 -4.57
CA ASN A 114 22.02 -6.15 -4.19
C ASN A 114 23.21 -7.04 -3.84
N TYR A 115 23.06 -7.95 -2.87
CA TYR A 115 24.13 -8.87 -2.47
C TYR A 115 24.40 -9.91 -3.56
N THR A 116 25.67 -10.26 -3.76
CA THR A 116 26.07 -11.52 -4.37
C THR A 116 25.75 -12.69 -3.43
N TRP A 117 25.83 -13.92 -3.93
CA TRP A 117 25.69 -15.12 -3.08
C TRP A 117 26.66 -15.13 -1.89
N ASP A 118 27.91 -14.76 -2.14
CA ASP A 118 28.96 -14.70 -1.10
C ASP A 118 28.74 -13.53 -0.12
N GLU A 119 28.32 -12.36 -0.61
CA GLU A 119 27.95 -11.22 0.23
C GLU A 119 26.75 -11.51 1.11
N LEU A 120 25.72 -12.20 0.60
CA LEU A 120 24.58 -12.65 1.41
C LEU A 120 25.03 -13.56 2.55
N ASN A 121 25.89 -14.56 2.25
CA ASN A 121 26.40 -15.47 3.27
C ASN A 121 27.23 -14.72 4.32
N THR A 122 28.09 -13.80 3.90
CA THR A 122 28.86 -12.94 4.79
C THR A 122 27.94 -12.07 5.65
N ARG A 123 26.93 -11.47 5.04
CA ARG A 123 25.96 -10.61 5.75
C ARG A 123 25.17 -11.38 6.81
N PHE A 124 24.76 -12.60 6.49
CA PHE A 124 24.11 -13.47 7.47
C PHE A 124 25.03 -13.78 8.65
N ASP A 125 26.29 -14.12 8.38
CA ASP A 125 27.27 -14.43 9.44
C ASP A 125 27.54 -13.21 10.33
N GLU A 126 27.63 -11.99 9.77
CA GLU A 126 27.74 -10.73 10.52
C GLU A 126 26.52 -10.47 11.42
N LEU A 127 25.29 -10.61 10.87
CA LEU A 127 24.07 -10.46 11.65
C LEU A 127 24.01 -11.45 12.80
N ARG A 128 24.40 -12.69 12.54
CA ARG A 128 24.43 -13.74 13.55
C ARG A 128 25.53 -13.53 14.60
N GLU A 129 26.68 -12.97 14.24
CA GLU A 129 27.72 -12.61 15.21
C GLU A 129 27.20 -11.57 16.22
N ILE A 130 26.39 -10.62 15.77
CA ILE A 130 25.84 -9.53 16.61
C ILE A 130 24.59 -10.01 17.35
N TYR A 131 23.67 -10.72 16.69
CA TYR A 131 22.32 -11.07 17.15
C TYR A 131 22.08 -12.58 17.27
N GLY A 132 23.12 -13.36 17.47
CA GLY A 132 23.00 -14.84 17.54
C GLY A 132 22.19 -15.37 18.73
N ASN A 133 21.78 -14.49 19.64
CA ASN A 133 20.81 -14.81 20.69
C ASN A 133 19.36 -14.89 20.16
N ILE A 134 19.07 -14.31 18.99
CA ILE A 134 17.74 -14.31 18.35
C ILE A 134 17.76 -14.83 16.91
N ILE A 135 18.92 -15.06 16.31
CA ILE A 135 19.06 -15.66 14.97
C ILE A 135 19.65 -17.08 15.10
N SER A 136 18.97 -18.07 14.55
CA SER A 136 19.44 -19.48 14.55
C SER A 136 20.67 -19.70 13.64
N GLU A 137 21.26 -20.88 13.74
CA GLU A 137 22.16 -21.36 12.69
C GLU A 137 21.43 -21.58 11.37
N LYS A 138 22.21 -21.64 10.26
CA LYS A 138 21.67 -22.05 8.98
C LYS A 138 21.16 -23.49 9.09
N VAL A 139 19.90 -23.71 8.76
CA VAL A 139 19.31 -25.04 8.58
C VAL A 139 19.42 -25.40 7.11
N ILE A 140 20.31 -26.33 6.77
CA ILE A 140 20.44 -26.79 5.38
C ILE A 140 19.25 -27.68 5.07
N LEU A 141 18.39 -27.23 4.15
CA LEU A 141 17.18 -27.94 3.74
C LEU A 141 17.46 -28.97 2.64
N GLY A 142 18.49 -28.75 1.83
CA GLY A 142 18.88 -29.59 0.72
C GLY A 142 19.84 -28.88 -0.22
N GLN A 143 20.03 -29.46 -1.42
CA GLN A 143 20.93 -28.91 -2.43
C GLN A 143 20.21 -28.71 -3.76
N SER A 144 20.54 -27.58 -4.43
CA SER A 144 20.12 -27.25 -5.78
C SER A 144 20.66 -28.20 -6.83
N VAL A 145 20.24 -28.06 -8.08
CA VAL A 145 20.70 -28.86 -9.22
C VAL A 145 22.22 -28.86 -9.37
N GLU A 146 22.91 -27.74 -9.17
CA GLU A 146 24.38 -27.64 -9.23
C GLU A 146 25.07 -27.90 -7.89
N GLY A 147 24.32 -28.31 -6.85
CA GLY A 147 24.84 -28.75 -5.56
C GLY A 147 25.13 -27.60 -4.57
N ARG A 148 24.50 -26.45 -4.72
CA ARG A 148 24.56 -25.36 -3.72
C ARG A 148 23.57 -25.65 -2.62
N ASP A 149 23.95 -25.35 -1.38
CA ASP A 149 23.06 -25.52 -0.24
C ASP A 149 21.89 -24.51 -0.31
N ILE A 150 20.67 -25.01 -0.18
CA ILE A 150 19.47 -24.22 0.06
C ILE A 150 19.22 -24.27 1.55
N TRP A 151 19.20 -23.09 2.19
CA TRP A 151 19.15 -22.97 3.63
C TRP A 151 18.10 -21.95 4.09
N ALA A 152 17.54 -22.24 5.27
CA ALA A 152 16.68 -21.33 6.00
C ALA A 152 17.28 -21.04 7.38
N PHE A 153 16.74 -20.04 8.05
CA PHE A 153 17.05 -19.76 9.44
C PHE A 153 15.79 -19.20 10.15
N LYS A 154 15.80 -19.32 11.46
CA LYS A 154 14.74 -18.83 12.33
C LYS A 154 15.19 -17.57 13.07
N LEU A 155 14.29 -16.61 13.24
CA LEU A 155 14.42 -15.47 14.13
C LEU A 155 13.34 -15.60 15.21
N SER A 156 13.76 -15.71 16.48
CA SER A 156 12.93 -15.91 17.66
C SER A 156 13.81 -15.66 18.90
N ASP A 157 13.25 -15.43 20.07
CA ASP A 157 14.01 -15.31 21.33
C ASP A 157 14.70 -16.62 21.75
N ASN A 158 14.21 -17.78 21.27
CA ASN A 158 14.82 -19.10 21.41
C ASN A 158 15.14 -19.72 20.04
N PRO A 159 16.08 -19.15 19.28
CA PRO A 159 16.21 -19.43 17.85
C PRO A 159 16.56 -20.88 17.51
N ASN A 160 17.17 -21.64 18.43
CA ASN A 160 17.59 -23.03 18.21
C ASN A 160 16.68 -24.05 18.92
N ILE A 161 15.56 -23.62 19.48
CA ILE A 161 14.56 -24.47 20.14
C ILE A 161 13.27 -24.36 19.32
N ASP A 162 12.61 -25.49 19.09
CA ASP A 162 11.29 -25.55 18.48
C ASP A 162 10.26 -25.31 19.61
N GLU A 163 9.52 -24.23 19.51
CA GLU A 163 8.57 -23.77 20.56
C GLU A 163 7.13 -23.96 20.10
N ASP A 164 6.21 -23.98 21.04
CA ASP A 164 4.77 -24.02 20.75
C ASP A 164 4.28 -22.59 20.42
N GLU A 165 4.88 -22.00 19.39
CA GLU A 165 4.59 -20.66 18.91
C GLU A 165 4.14 -20.68 17.44
N PRO A 166 3.33 -19.71 16.99
CA PRO A 166 2.94 -19.61 15.58
C PRO A 166 4.15 -19.41 14.66
N GLU A 167 4.27 -20.29 13.67
CA GLU A 167 5.32 -20.24 12.66
C GLU A 167 4.87 -19.54 11.40
N LEU A 168 5.77 -18.79 10.78
CA LEU A 168 5.53 -18.22 9.46
C LEU A 168 6.79 -18.23 8.61
N LEU A 169 6.61 -18.26 7.28
CA LEU A 169 7.73 -18.38 6.34
C LEU A 169 7.76 -17.22 5.34
N TYR A 170 8.96 -16.68 5.15
CA TYR A 170 9.29 -15.74 4.09
C TYR A 170 10.29 -16.37 3.14
N THR A 171 9.94 -16.45 1.84
CA THR A 171 10.86 -16.96 0.81
C THR A 171 11.21 -15.87 -0.19
N GLY A 172 12.41 -15.92 -0.75
CA GLY A 172 12.85 -14.97 -1.78
C GLY A 172 13.66 -15.65 -2.88
N LEU A 173 13.96 -14.89 -3.94
CA LEU A 173 14.81 -15.29 -5.05
C LEU A 173 14.43 -16.64 -5.68
N THR A 174 13.13 -16.86 -5.91
CA THR A 174 12.62 -17.97 -6.73
C THR A 174 13.02 -17.76 -8.18
N HIS A 175 12.88 -16.53 -8.69
CA HIS A 175 13.43 -16.13 -9.98
C HIS A 175 14.77 -15.43 -9.80
N ALA A 176 15.79 -15.92 -10.45
CA ALA A 176 17.16 -15.48 -10.25
C ALA A 176 17.47 -14.05 -10.69
N ARG A 177 16.59 -13.40 -11.44
CA ARG A 177 16.69 -12.01 -11.88
C ARG A 177 16.01 -11.01 -10.95
N GLU A 178 15.50 -11.46 -9.80
CA GLU A 178 14.68 -10.67 -8.86
C GLU A 178 15.38 -10.50 -7.48
N PRO A 179 16.59 -9.93 -7.42
CA PRO A 179 17.37 -9.90 -6.18
C PRO A 179 16.75 -9.05 -5.07
N LEU A 180 15.86 -8.10 -5.41
CA LEU A 180 15.17 -7.27 -4.43
C LEU A 180 14.34 -8.10 -3.45
N SER A 181 13.81 -9.25 -3.88
CA SER A 181 13.08 -10.20 -3.01
C SER A 181 13.93 -10.69 -1.84
N MET A 182 15.20 -11.06 -2.10
CA MET A 182 16.18 -11.42 -1.08
C MET A 182 16.58 -10.24 -0.21
N MET A 183 16.88 -9.09 -0.82
CA MET A 183 17.29 -7.87 -0.10
C MET A 183 16.22 -7.43 0.90
N ASN A 184 14.95 -7.52 0.51
CA ASN A 184 13.82 -7.21 1.38
C ASN A 184 13.79 -8.08 2.64
N LEU A 185 14.03 -9.38 2.51
CA LEU A 185 14.05 -10.29 3.66
C LEU A 185 15.20 -9.96 4.63
N ILE A 186 16.40 -9.74 4.11
CA ILE A 186 17.56 -9.41 4.96
C ILE A 186 17.40 -8.04 5.61
N TYR A 187 16.80 -7.08 4.90
CA TYR A 187 16.47 -5.78 5.49
C TYR A 187 15.47 -5.91 6.65
N PHE A 188 14.41 -6.68 6.48
CA PHE A 188 13.42 -6.91 7.53
C PHE A 188 14.03 -7.63 8.73
N VAL A 189 14.85 -8.67 8.52
CA VAL A 189 15.62 -9.34 9.58
C VAL A 189 16.46 -8.34 10.38
N GLN A 190 17.20 -7.47 9.69
CA GLN A 190 17.98 -6.43 10.38
C GLN A 190 17.09 -5.50 11.19
N LYS A 191 15.93 -5.06 10.67
CA LYS A 191 15.01 -4.20 11.42
C LYS A 191 14.43 -4.88 12.66
N LEU A 192 14.06 -6.15 12.57
CA LEU A 192 13.67 -6.93 13.74
C LEU A 192 14.79 -7.00 14.80
N CYS A 193 16.02 -7.26 14.37
CA CYS A 193 17.18 -7.31 15.26
C CYS A 193 17.47 -5.97 15.94
N GLU A 194 17.45 -4.88 15.19
CA GLU A 194 17.66 -3.51 15.70
C GLU A 194 16.52 -3.08 16.65
N GLY A 195 15.29 -3.52 16.36
CA GLY A 195 14.11 -3.21 17.17
C GLY A 195 13.93 -4.08 18.41
N TYR A 196 14.58 -5.24 18.49
CA TYR A 196 14.45 -6.14 19.63
C TYR A 196 14.91 -5.49 20.92
N ASN A 197 14.06 -5.49 21.98
CA ASN A 197 14.21 -4.77 23.25
C ASN A 197 14.25 -3.23 23.12
N VAL A 198 13.88 -2.66 21.96
CA VAL A 198 13.82 -1.22 21.73
C VAL A 198 12.42 -0.79 21.24
N ASN A 199 11.86 -1.53 20.31
CA ASN A 199 10.51 -1.35 19.78
C ASN A 199 9.60 -2.47 20.33
N GLU A 200 8.46 -2.12 20.90
CA GLU A 200 7.56 -3.06 21.55
C GLU A 200 6.97 -4.09 20.60
N GLU A 201 6.56 -3.67 19.38
CA GLU A 201 6.00 -4.57 18.36
C GLU A 201 7.02 -5.59 17.87
N MET A 202 8.24 -5.12 17.53
CA MET A 202 9.32 -6.00 17.07
C MET A 202 9.77 -6.95 18.17
N THR A 203 9.82 -6.47 19.43
CA THR A 203 10.13 -7.31 20.60
C THR A 203 9.06 -8.37 20.81
N TYR A 204 7.79 -8.00 20.70
CA TYR A 204 6.69 -8.96 20.80
C TYR A 204 6.78 -10.03 19.71
N LEU A 205 6.99 -9.64 18.45
CA LEU A 205 7.10 -10.58 17.33
C LEU A 205 8.24 -11.59 17.53
N VAL A 206 9.40 -11.12 17.99
CA VAL A 206 10.56 -12.00 18.25
C VAL A 206 10.31 -12.94 19.43
N ASN A 207 9.55 -12.51 20.44
CA ASN A 207 9.27 -13.30 21.64
C ASN A 207 8.05 -14.22 21.52
N ASN A 208 7.25 -14.12 20.48
CA ASN A 208 5.99 -14.84 20.37
C ASN A 208 5.72 -15.43 18.98
N ARG A 209 6.74 -15.48 18.12
CA ARG A 209 6.65 -16.06 16.77
C ARG A 209 7.96 -16.75 16.39
N GLU A 210 7.84 -17.85 15.68
CA GLU A 210 8.94 -18.44 14.94
C GLU A 210 8.98 -17.89 13.52
N LEU A 211 9.78 -16.83 13.27
CA LEU A 211 9.89 -16.21 11.96
C LEU A 211 10.97 -16.93 11.14
N TRP A 212 10.54 -17.69 10.15
CA TRP A 212 11.44 -18.44 9.27
C TRP A 212 11.71 -17.68 7.97
N PHE A 213 12.98 -17.67 7.57
CA PHE A 213 13.46 -17.02 6.35
C PHE A 213 14.22 -17.99 5.48
N LEU A 214 13.82 -18.09 4.19
CA LEU A 214 14.51 -18.80 3.13
C LEU A 214 14.86 -17.76 2.05
N PRO A 215 16.00 -17.07 2.17
CA PRO A 215 16.28 -15.89 1.35
C PRO A 215 16.55 -16.20 -0.12
N VAL A 216 16.97 -17.42 -0.45
CA VAL A 216 17.31 -17.83 -1.83
C VAL A 216 16.80 -19.22 -2.13
N VAL A 217 15.72 -19.32 -2.88
CA VAL A 217 15.19 -20.59 -3.39
C VAL A 217 16.01 -21.09 -4.58
N ASN A 218 16.52 -20.20 -5.42
CA ASN A 218 17.23 -20.50 -6.66
C ASN A 218 18.70 -20.00 -6.66
N PRO A 219 19.58 -20.61 -5.87
CA PRO A 219 20.98 -20.17 -5.78
C PRO A 219 21.76 -20.36 -7.09
N ASP A 220 21.42 -21.38 -7.86
CA ASP A 220 22.15 -21.70 -9.11
C ASP A 220 21.88 -20.67 -10.20
N GLY A 221 20.62 -20.32 -10.41
CA GLY A 221 20.25 -19.25 -11.35
C GLY A 221 20.84 -17.91 -10.94
N TYR A 222 20.88 -17.63 -9.63
CA TYR A 222 21.45 -16.39 -9.13
C TYR A 222 22.96 -16.30 -9.34
N VAL A 223 23.72 -17.32 -8.96
CA VAL A 223 25.18 -17.38 -9.19
C VAL A 223 25.51 -17.37 -10.69
N PHE A 224 24.65 -17.94 -11.53
CA PHE A 224 24.80 -17.78 -12.97
C PHE A 224 24.68 -16.30 -13.41
N ASN A 225 23.69 -15.57 -12.90
CA ASN A 225 23.57 -14.14 -13.16
C ASN A 225 24.78 -13.35 -12.65
N GLU A 226 25.31 -13.65 -11.47
CA GLU A 226 26.54 -13.05 -10.93
C GLU A 226 27.75 -13.27 -11.86
N SER A 227 27.96 -14.52 -12.26
CA SER A 227 29.11 -14.88 -13.10
C SER A 227 29.07 -14.22 -14.47
N TYR A 228 27.89 -13.94 -14.93
CA TYR A 228 27.60 -13.44 -16.26
C TYR A 228 27.49 -11.91 -16.29
N GLN A 229 26.90 -11.32 -15.25
CA GLN A 229 26.72 -9.88 -15.02
C GLN A 229 27.19 -9.51 -13.60
N PRO A 230 28.47 -9.49 -13.32
CA PRO A 230 29.01 -9.34 -11.96
C PRO A 230 28.67 -7.99 -11.31
N ASN A 231 28.26 -7.01 -12.11
CA ASN A 231 27.81 -5.69 -11.62
C ASN A 231 26.28 -5.58 -11.54
N GLY A 232 25.54 -6.69 -11.58
CA GLY A 232 24.09 -6.72 -11.64
C GLY A 232 23.52 -6.59 -13.06
N GLY A 233 22.20 -6.74 -13.20
CA GLY A 233 21.51 -6.68 -14.49
C GLY A 233 21.39 -8.03 -15.20
N GLY A 234 21.68 -9.14 -14.53
CA GLY A 234 21.52 -10.48 -15.09
C GLY A 234 20.04 -10.82 -15.29
N MET A 235 19.68 -11.36 -16.46
CA MET A 235 18.28 -11.57 -16.85
C MET A 235 17.82 -13.02 -16.80
N HIS A 236 18.70 -13.94 -16.39
CA HIS A 236 18.33 -15.36 -16.23
C HIS A 236 17.31 -15.52 -15.09
N ARG A 237 16.17 -16.16 -15.40
CA ARG A 237 15.03 -16.34 -14.49
C ARG A 237 15.04 -17.69 -13.77
N LYS A 238 15.30 -18.77 -14.55
CA LYS A 238 15.08 -20.17 -14.20
C LYS A 238 16.16 -20.75 -13.29
N ASN A 239 16.01 -22.00 -12.82
CA ASN A 239 17.10 -22.75 -12.23
C ASN A 239 18.14 -23.16 -13.30
N ARG A 240 19.08 -24.04 -12.97
CA ARG A 240 20.17 -24.41 -13.89
C ARG A 240 20.11 -25.86 -14.35
N LEU A 241 18.93 -26.52 -14.31
CA LEU A 241 18.76 -27.85 -14.88
C LEU A 241 19.20 -27.83 -16.33
N ASN A 242 19.98 -28.85 -16.73
CA ASN A 242 20.39 -29.01 -18.11
C ASN A 242 19.19 -29.48 -18.96
N THR A 243 18.50 -28.55 -19.54
CA THR A 243 17.48 -28.80 -20.58
C THR A 243 18.18 -28.77 -21.94
N ASP A 244 17.69 -29.52 -22.92
CA ASP A 244 18.32 -29.64 -24.24
C ASP A 244 18.12 -28.37 -25.10
N CYS A 245 18.28 -27.20 -24.52
CA CYS A 245 18.25 -25.90 -25.19
C CYS A 245 19.65 -25.59 -25.73
N GLY A 246 19.72 -25.12 -26.97
CA GLY A 246 20.99 -24.79 -27.61
C GLY A 246 21.74 -23.64 -26.96
N ASP A 247 21.02 -22.70 -26.31
CA ASP A 247 21.57 -21.58 -25.58
C ASP A 247 21.64 -21.87 -24.08
N ASN A 248 22.78 -21.61 -23.48
CA ASN A 248 23.02 -21.80 -22.04
C ASN A 248 22.20 -20.83 -21.17
N THR A 249 21.76 -19.69 -21.71
CA THR A 249 20.92 -18.71 -21.03
C THR A 249 19.44 -19.11 -21.00
N GLU A 250 19.01 -19.99 -21.90
CA GLU A 250 17.63 -20.51 -21.98
C GLU A 250 17.41 -21.80 -21.17
N ARG A 251 18.45 -22.33 -20.50
CA ARG A 251 18.35 -23.57 -19.72
C ARG A 251 17.54 -23.38 -18.46
N GLY A 252 17.03 -24.50 -17.94
CA GLY A 252 16.41 -24.60 -16.62
C GLY A 252 14.90 -24.65 -16.67
N VAL A 253 14.34 -24.77 -15.48
CA VAL A 253 12.90 -24.81 -15.21
C VAL A 253 12.52 -23.53 -14.46
N ASP A 254 11.38 -22.95 -14.82
CA ASP A 254 10.76 -21.90 -14.03
C ASP A 254 10.19 -22.51 -12.75
N LEU A 255 10.85 -22.23 -11.63
CA LEU A 255 10.49 -22.80 -10.33
C LEU A 255 9.07 -22.37 -9.90
N ASN A 256 8.63 -21.16 -10.28
CA ASN A 256 7.27 -20.68 -10.02
C ASN A 256 6.23 -21.15 -11.06
N ARG A 257 6.53 -22.24 -11.76
CA ARG A 257 5.63 -23.02 -12.61
C ARG A 257 5.73 -24.53 -12.33
N ASN A 258 6.51 -24.92 -11.31
CA ASN A 258 6.84 -26.32 -11.01
C ASN A 258 6.12 -26.88 -9.78
N TYR A 259 5.25 -26.08 -9.10
CA TYR A 259 4.44 -26.54 -7.98
C TYR A 259 3.22 -27.35 -8.43
N GLY A 260 2.62 -28.10 -7.50
CA GLY A 260 1.64 -29.14 -7.82
C GLY A 260 0.24 -28.64 -8.20
N TYR A 261 -0.25 -27.54 -7.58
CA TYR A 261 -1.60 -27.07 -7.81
C TYR A 261 -1.78 -26.56 -9.23
N GLY A 262 -2.75 -27.13 -9.95
CA GLY A 262 -3.02 -26.73 -11.34
C GLY A 262 -1.88 -26.95 -12.33
N TRP A 263 -0.80 -27.65 -11.97
CA TRP A 263 0.37 -27.84 -12.84
C TRP A 263 -0.01 -28.38 -14.22
N GLY A 264 0.41 -27.69 -15.25
CA GLY A 264 0.21 -28.10 -16.64
C GLY A 264 -1.25 -28.09 -17.12
N THR A 265 -2.16 -27.40 -16.42
CA THR A 265 -3.57 -27.30 -16.80
C THR A 265 -3.76 -26.72 -18.20
N ASN A 266 -2.92 -25.75 -18.58
CA ASN A 266 -2.89 -25.17 -19.92
C ASN A 266 -1.47 -24.77 -20.32
N ASN A 267 -1.29 -24.28 -21.54
CA ASN A 267 0.01 -23.83 -22.06
C ASN A 267 0.10 -22.31 -22.16
N THR A 268 -0.84 -21.57 -21.61
CA THR A 268 -0.81 -20.11 -21.52
C THR A 268 -0.16 -19.67 -20.22
N GLY A 269 -0.58 -20.24 -19.08
CA GLY A 269 -0.03 -19.92 -17.77
C GLY A 269 1.33 -20.55 -17.46
N SER A 270 1.77 -21.58 -18.24
CA SER A 270 3.10 -22.17 -18.21
C SER A 270 3.41 -22.86 -19.53
N SER A 271 4.69 -23.09 -19.84
CA SER A 271 5.11 -23.70 -21.10
C SER A 271 5.61 -25.13 -20.93
N PRO A 272 5.25 -26.05 -21.84
CA PRO A 272 5.90 -27.35 -21.93
C PRO A 272 7.25 -27.34 -22.70
N ASN A 273 7.63 -26.20 -23.30
CA ASN A 273 8.85 -26.06 -24.08
C ASN A 273 10.07 -25.81 -23.16
N PRO A 274 11.08 -26.71 -23.13
CA PRO A 274 12.24 -26.56 -22.27
C PRO A 274 13.04 -25.27 -22.42
N CYS A 275 12.94 -24.60 -23.58
CA CYS A 275 13.65 -23.35 -23.86
C CYS A 275 12.83 -22.09 -23.53
N SER A 276 11.58 -22.27 -23.10
CA SER A 276 10.75 -21.13 -22.64
C SER A 276 11.18 -20.65 -21.26
N ASP A 277 11.07 -19.33 -21.05
CA ASP A 277 11.28 -18.74 -19.71
C ASP A 277 10.25 -19.23 -18.68
N THR A 278 9.07 -19.68 -19.13
CA THR A 278 8.00 -20.24 -18.28
C THR A 278 7.94 -21.76 -18.33
N TYR A 279 9.05 -22.44 -18.64
CA TYR A 279 9.10 -23.91 -18.70
C TYR A 279 8.82 -24.52 -17.33
N ARG A 280 7.75 -25.34 -17.25
CA ARG A 280 7.21 -25.90 -16.01
C ARG A 280 7.89 -27.20 -15.52
N GLY A 281 8.94 -27.68 -16.21
CA GLY A 281 9.56 -28.96 -15.91
C GLY A 281 8.80 -30.16 -16.53
N THR A 282 9.26 -31.36 -16.18
CA THR A 282 8.74 -32.65 -16.72
C THR A 282 7.52 -33.16 -15.93
N SER A 283 7.40 -32.77 -14.70
CA SER A 283 6.25 -33.03 -13.79
C SER A 283 6.20 -31.95 -12.72
N ALA A 284 5.10 -31.87 -11.99
CA ALA A 284 5.06 -31.12 -10.75
C ALA A 284 6.19 -31.57 -9.82
N PHE A 285 6.87 -30.61 -9.19
CA PHE A 285 8.01 -30.85 -8.30
C PHE A 285 9.11 -31.67 -8.93
N SER A 286 9.38 -31.49 -10.24
CA SER A 286 10.52 -32.15 -10.89
C SER A 286 11.87 -31.62 -10.40
N GLU A 287 11.90 -30.40 -9.85
CA GLU A 287 13.11 -29.71 -9.48
C GLU A 287 13.42 -29.88 -7.98
N PRO A 288 14.68 -30.08 -7.59
CA PRO A 288 15.06 -30.24 -6.18
C PRO A 288 14.72 -29.00 -5.38
N GLU A 289 14.84 -27.80 -5.95
CA GLU A 289 14.55 -26.52 -5.30
C GLU A 289 13.08 -26.45 -4.84
N THR A 290 12.14 -26.81 -5.70
CA THR A 290 10.71 -26.82 -5.37
C THR A 290 10.33 -27.95 -4.43
N GLN A 291 10.98 -29.13 -4.53
CA GLN A 291 10.82 -30.22 -3.57
C GLN A 291 11.27 -29.80 -2.18
N ILE A 292 12.39 -29.08 -2.05
CA ILE A 292 12.93 -28.60 -0.79
C ILE A 292 11.95 -27.63 -0.13
N VAL A 293 11.42 -26.66 -0.88
CA VAL A 293 10.40 -25.69 -0.34
C VAL A 293 9.15 -26.46 0.09
N LYS A 294 8.68 -27.38 -0.75
CA LYS A 294 7.54 -28.24 -0.43
C LYS A 294 7.78 -29.04 0.84
N ASP A 295 8.88 -29.77 0.93
CA ASP A 295 9.20 -30.62 2.09
C ASP A 295 9.37 -29.78 3.36
N PHE A 296 9.90 -28.57 3.25
CA PHE A 296 10.04 -27.66 4.37
C PHE A 296 8.66 -27.20 4.87
N ILE A 297 7.73 -26.84 3.98
CA ILE A 297 6.37 -26.47 4.35
C ILE A 297 5.58 -27.68 4.88
N ASP A 298 5.70 -28.85 4.26
CA ASP A 298 4.98 -30.07 4.66
C ASP A 298 5.39 -30.61 6.05
N ASN A 299 6.62 -30.34 6.48
CA ASN A 299 7.16 -30.87 7.75
C ASN A 299 7.13 -29.86 8.90
N ARG A 300 6.51 -28.69 8.73
CA ARG A 300 6.33 -27.68 9.78
C ARG A 300 4.87 -27.24 9.91
N SER A 301 4.58 -26.50 10.97
CA SER A 301 3.23 -26.02 11.27
C SER A 301 3.05 -24.54 10.91
N PHE A 302 3.52 -24.14 9.74
CA PHE A 302 3.37 -22.77 9.28
C PHE A 302 1.89 -22.35 9.26
N MET A 303 1.61 -21.16 9.71
CA MET A 303 0.28 -20.54 9.67
C MET A 303 0.07 -19.79 8.34
N ASN A 304 1.12 -19.15 7.85
CA ASN A 304 1.09 -18.34 6.65
C ASN A 304 2.48 -18.24 5.99
N VAL A 305 2.50 -17.90 4.68
CA VAL A 305 3.74 -17.85 3.88
C VAL A 305 3.73 -16.66 2.92
N LEU A 306 4.84 -15.90 2.83
CA LEU A 306 5.09 -14.93 1.76
C LEU A 306 6.15 -15.44 0.79
N HIS A 307 5.79 -15.51 -0.49
CA HIS A 307 6.70 -15.84 -1.60
C HIS A 307 7.10 -14.57 -2.33
N TYR A 308 8.22 -13.95 -1.94
CA TYR A 308 8.66 -12.65 -2.45
C TYR A 308 9.21 -12.71 -3.87
N HIS A 309 8.75 -11.79 -4.70
CA HIS A 309 9.13 -11.55 -6.07
C HIS A 309 9.42 -10.05 -6.32
N SER A 310 9.79 -9.68 -7.51
CA SER A 310 9.80 -8.33 -8.06
C SER A 310 9.56 -8.42 -9.57
N TYR A 311 8.76 -7.52 -10.14
CA TYR A 311 8.23 -6.25 -9.63
C TYR A 311 6.76 -6.06 -10.01
N GLY A 312 6.06 -5.07 -9.39
CA GLY A 312 4.67 -4.74 -9.77
C GLY A 312 3.94 -3.88 -8.73
N ASN A 313 4.40 -3.83 -7.48
CA ASN A 313 3.67 -3.27 -6.31
C ASN A 313 2.34 -3.99 -6.06
N TYR A 314 2.38 -5.32 -6.06
CA TYR A 314 1.22 -6.18 -5.83
C TYR A 314 1.38 -7.04 -4.58
N TYR A 315 0.24 -7.39 -3.94
CA TYR A 315 0.07 -8.55 -3.09
C TYR A 315 -0.88 -9.52 -3.77
N ILE A 316 -0.33 -10.47 -4.50
CA ILE A 316 -1.11 -11.45 -5.28
C ILE A 316 -1.48 -12.61 -4.37
N HIS A 317 -2.77 -12.89 -4.26
CA HIS A 317 -3.29 -14.04 -3.52
C HIS A 317 -3.89 -15.09 -4.47
N PRO A 318 -4.16 -16.33 -4.02
CA PRO A 318 -4.77 -17.36 -4.84
C PRO A 318 -6.13 -16.93 -5.44
N PHE A 319 -6.50 -17.43 -6.62
CA PHE A 319 -5.78 -18.42 -7.43
C PHE A 319 -5.30 -17.80 -8.74
N GLY A 320 -4.06 -18.13 -9.16
CA GLY A 320 -3.52 -17.78 -10.47
C GLY A 320 -4.29 -18.39 -11.65
N LEU A 321 -5.03 -19.46 -11.42
CA LEU A 321 -5.92 -20.09 -12.44
C LEU A 321 -7.16 -19.25 -12.77
N GLY A 322 -7.43 -18.17 -12.04
CA GLY A 322 -8.54 -17.24 -12.29
C GLY A 322 -9.84 -17.55 -11.56
N ASN A 323 -9.88 -18.60 -10.75
CA ASN A 323 -10.95 -18.80 -9.75
C ASN A 323 -10.62 -18.07 -8.45
N LEU A 324 -11.63 -17.78 -7.64
CA LEU A 324 -11.44 -17.17 -6.33
C LEU A 324 -11.46 -18.24 -5.23
N PRO A 325 -10.77 -18.01 -4.09
CA PRO A 325 -11.01 -18.75 -2.86
C PRO A 325 -12.50 -18.71 -2.46
N GLU A 326 -12.95 -19.75 -1.77
CA GLU A 326 -14.29 -19.73 -1.17
C GLU A 326 -14.32 -18.85 0.09
N GLU A 327 -15.50 -18.33 0.45
CA GLU A 327 -15.66 -17.62 1.72
C GLU A 327 -15.59 -18.62 2.90
N PRO A 328 -14.98 -18.24 4.06
CA PRO A 328 -14.53 -16.89 4.42
C PRO A 328 -13.09 -16.53 3.99
N ASP A 329 -12.38 -17.44 3.34
CA ASP A 329 -10.95 -17.25 3.03
C ASP A 329 -10.73 -16.09 2.05
N LEU A 330 -11.63 -15.88 1.08
CA LEU A 330 -11.52 -14.73 0.15
C LEU A 330 -11.56 -13.41 0.91
N THR A 331 -12.48 -13.25 1.84
CA THR A 331 -12.56 -12.08 2.73
C THR A 331 -11.27 -11.96 3.55
N THR A 332 -10.75 -13.05 4.11
CA THR A 332 -9.50 -13.09 4.88
C THR A 332 -8.31 -12.60 4.03
N PHE A 333 -8.15 -13.10 2.80
CA PHE A 333 -7.11 -12.64 1.88
C PHE A 333 -7.22 -11.14 1.60
N ARG A 334 -8.41 -10.66 1.28
CA ARG A 334 -8.63 -9.24 0.96
C ARG A 334 -8.37 -8.33 2.14
N GLU A 335 -8.80 -8.69 3.34
CA GLU A 335 -8.61 -7.88 4.55
C GLU A 335 -7.14 -7.84 4.97
N ILE A 336 -6.45 -8.99 5.07
CA ILE A 336 -5.02 -9.02 5.43
C ILE A 336 -4.20 -8.28 4.37
N GLY A 337 -4.46 -8.54 3.08
CA GLY A 337 -3.78 -7.87 1.98
C GLY A 337 -3.95 -6.34 2.02
N LYS A 338 -5.18 -5.83 2.24
CA LYS A 338 -5.44 -4.39 2.40
C LYS A 338 -4.70 -3.79 3.59
N GLN A 339 -4.59 -4.52 4.69
CA GLN A 339 -3.84 -4.04 5.86
C GLN A 339 -2.34 -3.98 5.57
N MET A 340 -1.77 -4.99 4.90
CA MET A 340 -0.37 -4.95 4.44
C MET A 340 -0.13 -3.79 3.47
N ALA A 341 -1.11 -3.48 2.62
CA ALA A 341 -1.03 -2.41 1.63
C ALA A 341 -1.24 -1.00 2.20
N ARG A 342 -1.64 -0.87 3.47
CA ARG A 342 -2.03 0.41 4.07
C ARG A 342 -0.97 1.51 3.97
N GLU A 343 0.31 1.15 4.12
CA GLU A 343 1.40 2.12 4.13
C GLU A 343 2.18 2.19 2.81
N ASN A 344 2.00 1.22 1.91
CA ASN A 344 2.74 1.13 0.66
C ASN A 344 1.88 1.16 -0.59
N SER A 345 0.55 1.18 -0.43
CA SER A 345 -0.44 1.29 -1.51
C SER A 345 -0.32 0.21 -2.59
N PHE A 346 0.13 -1.00 -2.20
CA PHE A 346 0.19 -2.13 -3.12
C PHE A 346 -1.23 -2.59 -3.48
N VAL A 347 -1.41 -3.02 -4.73
CA VAL A 347 -2.67 -3.60 -5.20
C VAL A 347 -2.83 -5.00 -4.65
N VAL A 348 -4.01 -5.29 -4.11
CA VAL A 348 -4.35 -6.61 -3.56
C VAL A 348 -5.34 -7.30 -4.47
N GLY A 349 -5.04 -8.50 -4.92
CA GLY A 349 -5.94 -9.28 -5.77
C GLY A 349 -5.33 -10.59 -6.24
N THR A 350 -6.09 -11.33 -7.02
CA THR A 350 -5.60 -12.52 -7.75
C THR A 350 -4.71 -12.08 -8.93
N GLY A 351 -4.00 -13.02 -9.54
CA GLY A 351 -3.26 -12.73 -10.78
C GLY A 351 -4.13 -12.11 -11.88
N GLN A 352 -5.39 -12.53 -12.00
CA GLN A 352 -6.32 -11.95 -12.97
C GLN A 352 -6.74 -10.51 -12.60
N GLU A 353 -6.88 -10.20 -11.31
CA GLU A 353 -7.29 -8.87 -10.85
C GLU A 353 -6.13 -7.87 -10.84
N THR A 354 -4.88 -8.33 -10.69
CA THR A 354 -3.67 -7.50 -10.62
C THR A 354 -2.97 -7.39 -11.97
N VAL A 355 -2.40 -8.48 -12.47
CA VAL A 355 -1.60 -8.52 -13.71
C VAL A 355 -2.43 -8.87 -14.97
N GLY A 356 -3.71 -9.26 -14.81
CA GLY A 356 -4.66 -9.44 -15.90
C GLY A 356 -4.57 -10.76 -16.67
N TYR A 357 -3.85 -11.76 -16.17
CA TYR A 357 -3.72 -13.08 -16.82
C TYR A 357 -3.67 -14.22 -15.79
N THR A 358 -3.73 -15.46 -16.27
CA THR A 358 -3.71 -16.67 -15.45
C THR A 358 -2.34 -17.35 -15.50
N VAL A 359 -1.92 -17.91 -14.36
CA VAL A 359 -0.74 -18.79 -14.21
C VAL A 359 -1.17 -20.18 -13.77
N ASN A 360 -0.26 -21.15 -13.84
CA ASN A 360 -0.49 -22.47 -13.27
C ASN A 360 0.82 -23.09 -12.78
N GLY A 361 0.74 -23.80 -11.66
CA GLY A 361 1.88 -24.46 -11.03
C GLY A 361 2.78 -23.51 -10.25
N ASP A 362 2.27 -22.41 -9.73
CA ASP A 362 2.96 -21.45 -8.89
C ASP A 362 2.93 -21.81 -7.40
N ALA A 363 3.81 -21.18 -6.63
CA ALA A 363 3.99 -21.45 -5.22
C ALA A 363 2.76 -21.04 -4.39
N VAL A 364 2.18 -19.86 -4.67
CA VAL A 364 1.08 -19.31 -3.89
C VAL A 364 -0.17 -20.14 -4.00
N ASP A 365 -0.51 -20.63 -5.20
CA ASP A 365 -1.66 -21.50 -5.41
C ASP A 365 -1.50 -22.85 -4.72
N TRP A 366 -0.27 -23.43 -4.77
CA TRP A 366 -0.01 -24.69 -4.10
C TRP A 366 -0.03 -24.54 -2.56
N THR A 367 0.54 -23.47 -2.03
CA THR A 367 0.61 -23.22 -0.59
C THR A 367 -0.81 -23.07 0.01
N TYR A 368 -1.72 -22.42 -0.68
CA TYR A 368 -3.11 -22.35 -0.22
C TYR A 368 -3.91 -23.59 -0.67
N GLY A 369 -3.92 -23.91 -1.95
CA GLY A 369 -4.82 -24.92 -2.51
C GLY A 369 -4.55 -26.36 -2.03
N ASN A 370 -3.31 -26.66 -1.60
CA ASN A 370 -2.92 -27.98 -1.08
C ASN A 370 -2.68 -27.98 0.43
N GLN A 371 -2.18 -26.89 1.02
CA GLN A 371 -1.82 -26.82 2.43
C GLN A 371 -2.85 -26.02 3.26
N GLY A 372 -3.71 -25.24 2.64
CA GLY A 372 -4.71 -24.41 3.31
C GLY A 372 -4.11 -23.18 4.03
N LEU A 373 -2.87 -22.80 3.71
CA LEU A 373 -2.16 -21.71 4.38
C LEU A 373 -2.49 -20.38 3.72
N ILE A 374 -2.70 -19.34 4.51
CA ILE A 374 -2.82 -17.97 3.99
C ILE A 374 -1.47 -17.54 3.41
N THR A 375 -1.47 -17.10 2.15
CA THR A 375 -0.24 -16.85 1.42
C THR A 375 -0.41 -15.77 0.36
N TYR A 376 0.68 -15.04 0.09
CA TYR A 376 0.73 -14.04 -0.98
C TYR A 376 2.06 -14.10 -1.73
N THR A 377 2.02 -13.61 -2.95
CA THR A 377 3.20 -13.21 -3.70
C THR A 377 3.31 -11.69 -3.66
N PRO A 378 4.18 -11.11 -2.81
CA PRO A 378 4.53 -9.70 -2.91
C PRO A 378 5.45 -9.45 -4.11
N GLU A 379 5.05 -8.55 -5.01
CA GLU A 379 5.82 -8.09 -6.17
C GLU A 379 6.37 -6.69 -5.90
N VAL A 380 7.59 -6.61 -5.35
CA VAL A 380 8.15 -5.35 -4.82
C VAL A 380 8.85 -4.53 -5.89
N GLY A 381 8.48 -3.26 -5.98
CA GLY A 381 9.04 -2.28 -6.94
C GLY A 381 8.09 -1.97 -8.09
N THR A 382 8.28 -0.81 -8.69
CA THR A 382 7.50 -0.33 -9.83
C THR A 382 8.10 -0.81 -11.16
N SER A 383 7.39 -0.59 -12.26
CA SER A 383 7.92 -0.79 -13.63
C SER A 383 9.22 0.00 -13.89
N ASN A 384 9.38 1.17 -13.27
CA ASN A 384 10.60 1.96 -13.34
C ASN A 384 11.77 1.34 -12.58
N ASP A 385 11.50 0.62 -11.49
CA ASP A 385 12.51 -0.12 -10.72
C ASP A 385 12.91 -1.39 -11.46
N SER A 386 11.95 -2.06 -12.12
CA SER A 386 12.14 -3.30 -12.87
C SER A 386 12.82 -4.39 -12.02
N PHE A 387 13.46 -5.41 -12.61
CA PHE A 387 14.13 -6.49 -11.87
C PHE A 387 15.36 -6.03 -11.06
N TRP A 388 16.05 -5.01 -11.53
CA TRP A 388 17.27 -4.48 -10.93
C TRP A 388 17.07 -3.00 -10.61
N PRO A 389 16.47 -2.64 -9.48
CA PRO A 389 16.31 -1.24 -9.08
C PRO A 389 17.67 -0.54 -8.99
N SER A 390 17.68 0.76 -9.21
CA SER A 390 18.92 1.54 -8.97
C SER A 390 19.28 1.50 -7.49
N GLU A 391 20.56 1.57 -7.16
CA GLU A 391 21.08 1.39 -5.81
C GLU A 391 20.41 2.28 -4.75
N ASN A 392 20.05 3.51 -5.10
CA ASN A 392 19.35 4.44 -4.21
C ASN A 392 17.88 4.05 -3.97
N ARG A 393 17.31 3.11 -4.74
CA ARG A 393 15.94 2.62 -4.59
C ARG A 393 15.84 1.36 -3.71
N VAL A 394 16.92 0.59 -3.56
CA VAL A 394 16.89 -0.68 -2.82
C VAL A 394 16.39 -0.48 -1.38
N ILE A 395 17.00 0.43 -0.61
CA ILE A 395 16.60 0.67 0.79
C ILE A 395 15.17 1.21 0.89
N PRO A 396 14.74 2.23 0.15
CA PRO A 396 13.35 2.69 0.19
C PRO A 396 12.33 1.61 -0.13
N LEU A 397 12.59 0.76 -1.12
CA LEU A 397 11.68 -0.33 -1.49
C LEU A 397 11.61 -1.41 -0.40
N CYS A 398 12.73 -1.76 0.22
CA CYS A 398 12.76 -2.69 1.35
C CYS A 398 12.08 -2.09 2.60
N ALA A 399 12.32 -0.80 2.89
CA ALA A 399 11.73 -0.12 4.04
C ALA A 399 10.19 -0.10 3.96
N ASN A 400 9.64 0.07 2.77
CA ASN A 400 8.20 0.04 2.50
C ASN A 400 7.51 -1.30 2.84
N GLN A 401 8.28 -2.39 2.99
CA GLN A 401 7.73 -3.71 3.30
C GLN A 401 7.78 -4.04 4.79
N VAL A 402 8.45 -3.24 5.62
CA VAL A 402 8.61 -3.54 7.05
C VAL A 402 7.27 -3.64 7.78
N SER A 403 6.38 -2.67 7.59
CA SER A 403 5.04 -2.67 8.18
C SER A 403 4.21 -3.87 7.68
N ALA A 404 4.22 -4.13 6.38
CA ALA A 404 3.50 -5.26 5.79
C ALA A 404 3.99 -6.61 6.33
N ASN A 405 5.32 -6.80 6.40
CA ASN A 405 5.92 -8.00 6.98
C ASN A 405 5.55 -8.17 8.46
N SER A 406 5.54 -7.08 9.24
CA SER A 406 5.15 -7.11 10.64
C SER A 406 3.67 -7.46 10.81
N ILE A 407 2.77 -6.86 10.01
CA ILE A 407 1.34 -7.21 10.00
C ILE A 407 1.15 -8.70 9.68
N PHE A 408 1.86 -9.21 8.67
CA PHE A 408 1.80 -10.62 8.30
C PHE A 408 2.31 -11.56 9.40
N ALA A 409 3.30 -11.11 10.19
CA ALA A 409 3.78 -11.83 11.35
C ALA A 409 2.81 -11.75 12.55
N PHE A 410 2.12 -10.63 12.76
CA PHE A 410 1.09 -10.54 13.79
C PHE A 410 -0.06 -11.51 13.52
N VAL A 411 -0.56 -11.55 12.30
CA VAL A 411 -1.72 -12.39 11.96
C VAL A 411 -1.43 -13.89 11.97
N SER A 412 -0.19 -14.35 12.03
CA SER A 412 0.11 -15.78 12.19
C SER A 412 -0.38 -16.37 13.52
N GLY A 413 -0.53 -15.55 14.56
CA GLY A 413 -1.11 -15.92 15.86
C GLY A 413 -2.52 -15.36 16.03
N ASN A 414 -2.90 -15.14 17.28
CA ASN A 414 -4.04 -14.29 17.64
C ASN A 414 -3.57 -12.82 17.62
N ASP A 415 -4.43 -11.94 17.14
CA ASP A 415 -4.11 -10.52 16.98
C ASP A 415 -5.36 -9.66 17.22
N ILE A 416 -5.54 -9.23 18.46
CA ILE A 416 -6.72 -8.48 18.89
C ILE A 416 -6.54 -7.01 18.55
N ILE A 417 -7.49 -6.45 17.79
CA ILE A 417 -7.47 -5.05 17.39
C ILE A 417 -8.79 -4.35 17.68
N LEU A 418 -8.71 -3.04 17.90
CA LEU A 418 -9.85 -2.16 17.78
C LEU A 418 -10.15 -1.99 16.28
N LYS A 419 -11.34 -2.42 15.85
CA LYS A 419 -11.76 -2.31 14.45
C LYS A 419 -12.40 -0.96 14.19
N ARG A 420 -13.33 -0.53 15.07
CA ARG A 420 -14.10 0.69 14.91
C ARG A 420 -14.71 1.16 16.22
N VAL A 421 -14.89 2.47 16.36
CA VAL A 421 -15.71 3.09 17.39
C VAL A 421 -16.79 3.93 16.71
N GLU A 422 -18.05 3.65 17.03
CA GLU A 422 -19.19 4.35 16.47
C GLU A 422 -19.91 5.15 17.55
N PHE A 423 -20.06 6.43 17.31
CA PHE A 423 -20.81 7.34 18.16
C PHE A 423 -22.26 7.42 17.66
N PRO A 424 -23.26 7.54 18.59
CA PRO A 424 -24.67 7.64 18.20
C PRO A 424 -25.01 8.97 17.51
N ASP A 425 -24.26 10.01 17.84
CA ASP A 425 -24.37 11.36 17.31
C ASP A 425 -22.99 11.93 17.01
N ARG A 426 -22.96 13.01 16.24
CA ARG A 426 -21.72 13.69 15.86
C ARG A 426 -21.28 14.72 16.90
N PHE A 427 -22.21 15.27 17.69
CA PHE A 427 -21.98 16.34 18.65
C PHE A 427 -22.62 16.00 20.00
N PHE A 428 -21.96 16.40 21.09
CA PHE A 428 -22.36 16.11 22.46
C PHE A 428 -22.22 17.36 23.33
N ASP A 429 -23.29 17.70 24.05
CA ASP A 429 -23.29 18.83 24.98
C ASP A 429 -22.86 18.44 26.39
N PRO A 430 -22.37 19.39 27.21
CA PRO A 430 -22.12 19.15 28.64
C PRO A 430 -23.37 18.58 29.33
N GLY A 431 -23.19 17.49 30.08
CA GLY A 431 -24.27 16.78 30.76
C GLY A 431 -24.89 15.63 29.95
N ASP A 432 -24.53 15.44 28.69
CA ASP A 432 -25.04 14.33 27.88
C ASP A 432 -24.53 12.98 28.35
N SER A 433 -25.41 11.99 28.29
CA SER A 433 -25.05 10.58 28.44
C SER A 433 -24.88 9.95 27.07
N VAL A 434 -23.67 9.52 26.76
CA VAL A 434 -23.28 9.00 25.46
C VAL A 434 -23.09 7.50 25.54
N ASN A 435 -23.67 6.78 24.57
CA ASN A 435 -23.47 5.32 24.40
C ASN A 435 -22.74 5.08 23.09
N VAL A 436 -21.48 4.67 23.14
CA VAL A 436 -20.70 4.32 21.96
C VAL A 436 -20.64 2.82 21.75
N SER A 437 -20.59 2.43 20.48
CA SER A 437 -20.39 1.05 20.04
C SER A 437 -18.91 0.86 19.71
N ILE A 438 -18.26 -0.11 20.35
CA ILE A 438 -16.86 -0.44 20.15
C ILE A 438 -16.80 -1.82 19.50
N GLN A 439 -16.31 -1.89 18.27
CA GLN A 439 -16.12 -3.15 17.56
C GLN A 439 -14.66 -3.58 17.67
N ILE A 440 -14.44 -4.78 18.18
CA ILE A 440 -13.15 -5.44 18.27
C ILE A 440 -13.12 -6.65 17.34
N GLN A 441 -11.93 -7.00 16.87
CA GLN A 441 -11.71 -8.14 15.99
C GLN A 441 -10.48 -8.92 16.45
N ASN A 442 -10.56 -10.23 16.44
CA ASN A 442 -9.39 -11.08 16.37
C ASN A 442 -8.96 -11.17 14.89
N ARG A 443 -7.99 -10.35 14.48
CA ARG A 443 -7.47 -10.31 13.12
C ARG A 443 -6.60 -11.51 12.77
N GLY A 444 -6.18 -12.26 13.78
CA GLY A 444 -5.25 -13.37 13.67
C GLY A 444 -5.85 -14.67 13.10
N LEU A 445 -4.97 -15.60 12.77
CA LEU A 445 -5.28 -16.92 12.24
C LEU A 445 -5.47 -17.99 13.34
N LEU A 446 -5.22 -17.64 14.60
CA LEU A 446 -5.52 -18.46 15.77
C LEU A 446 -6.62 -17.82 16.61
N ASP A 447 -7.33 -18.65 17.39
CA ASP A 447 -8.32 -18.19 18.36
C ASP A 447 -7.65 -17.36 19.47
N SER A 448 -8.41 -16.46 20.09
CA SER A 448 -7.93 -15.68 21.25
C SER A 448 -7.57 -16.60 22.42
N ASP A 449 -6.54 -16.21 23.18
CA ASP A 449 -6.11 -16.94 24.37
C ASP A 449 -6.96 -16.53 25.60
N GLY A 450 -8.17 -17.11 25.65
CA GLY A 450 -9.11 -16.83 26.72
C GLY A 450 -9.92 -15.54 26.51
N PHE A 451 -10.35 -14.95 27.62
CA PHE A 451 -11.14 -13.72 27.60
C PHE A 451 -10.31 -12.53 27.14
N ILE A 452 -10.95 -11.64 26.36
CA ILE A 452 -10.35 -10.40 25.89
C ILE A 452 -10.69 -9.28 26.89
N THR A 453 -9.69 -8.54 27.32
CA THR A 453 -9.86 -7.33 28.13
C THR A 453 -9.85 -6.12 27.23
N VAL A 454 -10.92 -5.33 27.27
CA VAL A 454 -10.97 -4.00 26.65
C VAL A 454 -10.79 -2.99 27.78
N GLY A 455 -9.58 -2.44 27.90
CA GLY A 455 -9.25 -1.38 28.88
C GLY A 455 -9.61 -0.02 28.32
N ILE A 456 -10.10 0.88 29.17
CA ILE A 456 -10.58 2.20 28.77
C ILE A 456 -10.08 3.23 29.78
N THR A 457 -9.38 4.27 29.29
CA THR A 457 -8.85 5.34 30.13
C THR A 457 -9.25 6.69 29.55
N GLN A 458 -9.92 7.53 30.32
CA GLN A 458 -10.31 8.89 29.89
C GLN A 458 -9.07 9.77 29.65
N LEU A 459 -9.11 10.60 28.61
CA LEU A 459 -8.04 11.55 28.29
C LEU A 459 -7.95 12.70 29.32
N ASN A 460 -9.10 13.14 29.85
CA ASN A 460 -9.19 14.22 30.83
C ASN A 460 -10.48 14.11 31.66
N SER A 461 -10.74 15.09 32.51
CA SER A 461 -11.90 15.12 33.42
C SER A 461 -13.22 15.61 32.78
N PHE A 462 -13.24 15.87 31.46
CA PHE A 462 -14.45 16.31 30.76
C PHE A 462 -15.41 15.18 30.43
N ILE A 463 -14.99 13.93 30.63
CA ILE A 463 -15.89 12.78 30.62
C ILE A 463 -15.75 11.98 31.91
N GLU A 464 -16.84 11.31 32.30
CA GLU A 464 -16.89 10.42 33.45
C GLU A 464 -17.15 9.00 32.96
N LEU A 465 -16.18 8.12 33.12
CA LEU A 465 -16.28 6.71 32.78
C LEU A 465 -16.75 5.93 34.01
N PRO A 466 -17.86 5.17 33.93
CA PRO A 466 -18.34 4.35 35.04
C PRO A 466 -17.52 3.08 35.26
N ILE A 467 -16.73 2.68 34.27
CA ILE A 467 -15.90 1.46 34.25
C ILE A 467 -14.59 1.77 33.55
N ASP A 468 -13.53 1.09 33.92
CA ASP A 468 -12.19 1.18 33.33
C ASP A 468 -11.85 0.00 32.42
N SER A 469 -12.71 -1.02 32.40
CA SER A 469 -12.52 -2.20 31.55
C SER A 469 -13.82 -2.96 31.31
N ILE A 470 -13.86 -3.67 30.18
CA ILE A 470 -14.92 -4.59 29.78
C ILE A 470 -14.27 -5.93 29.45
N LEU A 471 -14.84 -7.01 29.99
CA LEU A 471 -14.41 -8.36 29.68
C LEU A 471 -15.30 -8.94 28.57
N VAL A 472 -14.67 -9.37 27.46
CA VAL A 472 -15.31 -9.94 26.30
C VAL A 472 -15.03 -11.44 26.22
N SER A 473 -16.00 -12.21 25.73
CA SER A 473 -15.83 -13.65 25.51
C SER A 473 -14.71 -13.93 24.51
N PRO A 474 -14.08 -15.11 24.57
CA PRO A 474 -13.08 -15.49 23.57
C PRO A 474 -13.63 -15.37 22.13
N LEU A 475 -12.80 -14.83 21.24
CA LEU A 475 -13.08 -14.73 19.81
C LEU A 475 -12.33 -15.81 19.04
N GLY A 476 -13.02 -16.50 18.17
CA GLY A 476 -12.38 -17.36 17.18
C GLY A 476 -11.46 -16.58 16.24
N SER A 477 -10.64 -17.30 15.47
CA SER A 477 -9.86 -16.72 14.38
C SER A 477 -10.76 -15.93 13.43
N ARG A 478 -10.39 -14.69 13.13
CA ARG A 478 -11.12 -13.77 12.25
C ARG A 478 -12.48 -13.28 12.76
N ASP A 479 -12.94 -13.76 13.93
CA ASP A 479 -14.20 -13.32 14.51
C ASP A 479 -14.13 -11.91 15.09
N GLU A 480 -15.28 -11.30 15.24
CA GLU A 480 -15.45 -9.96 15.80
C GLU A 480 -16.63 -9.91 16.78
N ASP A 481 -16.58 -8.97 17.70
CA ASP A 481 -17.66 -8.69 18.64
C ASP A 481 -17.82 -7.18 18.82
N THR A 482 -19.01 -6.80 19.25
CA THR A 482 -19.38 -5.41 19.47
C THR A 482 -19.82 -5.20 20.90
N ILE A 483 -19.14 -4.31 21.59
CA ILE A 483 -19.47 -3.93 22.98
C ILE A 483 -19.99 -2.50 23.05
N SER A 484 -20.75 -2.20 24.09
CA SER A 484 -21.26 -0.84 24.36
C SER A 484 -20.55 -0.22 25.55
N LEU A 485 -20.11 1.01 25.39
CA LEU A 485 -19.55 1.85 26.44
C LEU A 485 -20.46 3.05 26.68
N ASN A 486 -20.93 3.21 27.93
CA ASN A 486 -21.67 4.40 28.35
C ASN A 486 -20.76 5.32 29.15
N PHE A 487 -20.79 6.61 28.88
CA PHE A 487 -20.10 7.63 29.67
C PHE A 487 -20.93 8.92 29.72
N LEU A 488 -20.59 9.78 30.69
CA LEU A 488 -21.22 11.09 30.87
C LEU A 488 -20.24 12.18 30.46
N ILE A 489 -20.74 13.17 29.69
CA ILE A 489 -20.01 14.42 29.51
C ILE A 489 -20.16 15.26 30.79
N SER A 490 -19.07 15.67 31.38
CA SER A 490 -19.10 16.50 32.58
C SER A 490 -19.83 17.82 32.35
N ASN A 491 -20.64 18.25 33.32
CA ASN A 491 -21.26 19.59 33.29
C ASN A 491 -20.22 20.72 33.36
N ASP A 492 -18.99 20.45 33.79
CA ASP A 492 -17.90 21.41 33.86
C ASP A 492 -17.10 21.48 32.55
N ALA A 493 -17.46 20.66 31.54
CA ALA A 493 -16.86 20.72 30.22
C ALA A 493 -17.33 21.98 29.48
N TYR A 494 -16.43 22.64 28.76
CA TYR A 494 -16.77 23.79 27.96
C TYR A 494 -16.91 23.43 26.47
N ILE A 495 -17.68 24.23 25.75
CA ILE A 495 -17.85 24.07 24.30
C ILE A 495 -16.49 24.21 23.59
N GLY A 496 -16.17 23.30 22.68
CA GLY A 496 -14.89 23.26 21.99
C GLY A 496 -13.76 22.54 22.76
N ALA A 497 -14.04 22.03 23.97
CA ALA A 497 -13.08 21.17 24.65
C ALA A 497 -12.87 19.85 23.90
N GLU A 498 -11.63 19.46 23.62
CA GLU A 498 -11.31 18.11 23.16
C GLU A 498 -11.29 17.15 24.35
N SER A 499 -12.00 16.05 24.22
CA SER A 499 -12.04 14.96 25.18
C SER A 499 -12.09 13.61 24.48
N GLY A 500 -12.12 12.53 25.26
CA GLY A 500 -12.15 11.18 24.73
C GLY A 500 -11.51 10.15 25.66
N PHE A 501 -11.10 9.05 25.09
CA PHE A 501 -10.52 7.94 25.85
C PHE A 501 -9.46 7.19 25.05
N ILE A 502 -8.55 6.55 25.75
CA ILE A 502 -7.61 5.57 25.22
C ILE A 502 -8.27 4.20 25.41
N ILE A 503 -8.33 3.42 24.35
CA ILE A 503 -8.81 2.04 24.34
C ILE A 503 -7.62 1.12 24.15
N SER A 504 -7.58 0.04 24.93
CA SER A 504 -6.71 -1.12 24.66
C SER A 504 -7.55 -2.38 24.56
N ALA A 505 -7.21 -3.28 23.63
CA ALA A 505 -7.85 -4.58 23.50
C ALA A 505 -6.78 -5.67 23.45
N TYR A 506 -6.85 -6.65 24.35
CA TYR A 506 -5.83 -7.70 24.46
C TYR A 506 -6.37 -8.93 25.21
N ASP A 507 -5.76 -10.08 24.96
CA ASP A 507 -5.90 -11.31 25.76
C ASP A 507 -4.56 -11.67 26.44
N GLN A 508 -4.38 -12.92 26.88
CA GLN A 508 -3.19 -13.33 27.63
C GLN A 508 -1.92 -13.38 26.77
N SER A 509 -2.04 -13.59 25.46
CA SER A 509 -0.93 -13.82 24.54
C SER A 509 -0.85 -12.81 23.39
N SER A 510 -1.89 -11.99 23.13
CA SER A 510 -1.86 -10.99 22.07
C SER A 510 -1.04 -9.75 22.44
N PHE A 511 -0.59 -9.03 21.42
CA PHE A 511 0.10 -7.75 21.59
C PHE A 511 -0.86 -6.68 22.12
N LEU A 512 -0.44 -5.99 23.17
CA LEU A 512 -1.23 -4.89 23.74
C LEU A 512 -1.07 -3.61 22.91
N ARG A 513 -2.14 -3.20 22.24
CA ARG A 513 -2.22 -1.94 21.48
C ARG A 513 -3.08 -0.92 22.21
N TYR A 514 -2.76 0.35 21.97
CA TYR A 514 -3.52 1.49 22.46
C TYR A 514 -3.99 2.33 21.28
N ASP A 515 -5.29 2.57 21.23
CA ASP A 515 -5.93 3.48 20.27
C ASP A 515 -6.53 4.66 21.02
N THR A 516 -6.37 5.87 20.47
CA THR A 516 -6.93 7.07 21.05
C THR A 516 -8.16 7.50 20.26
N VAL A 517 -9.29 7.61 20.93
CA VAL A 517 -10.54 8.11 20.39
C VAL A 517 -10.81 9.49 21.01
N SER A 518 -10.87 10.52 20.18
CA SER A 518 -11.16 11.89 20.65
C SER A 518 -12.30 12.53 19.87
N PHE A 519 -13.01 13.42 20.52
CA PHE A 519 -14.10 14.23 19.97
C PHE A 519 -14.10 15.61 20.64
N PHE A 520 -14.80 16.55 20.03
CA PHE A 520 -15.01 17.88 20.59
C PHE A 520 -16.39 17.98 21.21
N ILE A 521 -16.49 18.70 22.36
CA ILE A 521 -17.73 18.88 23.12
C ILE A 521 -18.47 20.11 22.56
N GLY A 522 -19.80 20.00 22.42
CA GLY A 522 -20.69 21.03 21.88
C GLY A 522 -20.85 20.97 20.36
N HIS A 523 -21.49 21.99 19.82
CA HIS A 523 -21.72 22.11 18.38
C HIS A 523 -20.75 23.14 17.79
N PRO A 524 -20.06 22.81 16.68
CA PRO A 524 -19.18 23.76 16.01
C PRO A 524 -20.00 24.82 15.28
N GLU A 525 -19.43 25.99 15.16
CA GLU A 525 -19.97 27.04 14.30
C GLU A 525 -19.62 26.80 12.84
N SER A 526 -20.54 27.08 11.92
CA SER A 526 -20.26 27.09 10.49
C SER A 526 -19.49 28.36 10.14
N LEU A 527 -18.26 28.19 9.70
CA LEU A 527 -17.37 29.28 9.30
C LEU A 527 -17.47 29.58 7.80
N PHE A 528 -17.79 28.57 7.02
CA PHE A 528 -18.04 28.65 5.59
C PHE A 528 -18.93 27.49 5.18
N PHE A 529 -19.84 27.71 4.25
CA PHE A 529 -20.65 26.68 3.63
C PHE A 529 -21.05 27.06 2.22
N ASP A 530 -20.88 26.15 1.26
CA ASP A 530 -21.29 26.35 -0.13
C ASP A 530 -21.93 25.06 -0.65
N ASP A 531 -23.20 25.16 -1.03
CA ASP A 531 -23.98 24.10 -1.69
C ASP A 531 -23.97 24.25 -3.22
N PHE A 532 -23.18 25.18 -3.74
CA PHE A 532 -23.00 25.51 -5.15
C PHE A 532 -24.26 25.92 -5.92
N GLU A 533 -25.42 26.04 -5.28
CA GLU A 533 -26.66 26.51 -5.88
C GLU A 533 -26.58 27.99 -6.27
N GLY A 534 -25.69 28.76 -5.65
CA GLY A 534 -25.36 30.16 -5.97
C GLY A 534 -24.36 30.34 -7.11
N GLY A 535 -23.83 29.28 -7.67
CA GLY A 535 -22.74 29.32 -8.65
C GLY A 535 -21.37 29.10 -8.01
N LEU A 536 -20.26 29.38 -8.71
CA LEU A 536 -18.90 29.13 -8.24
C LEU A 536 -18.41 30.13 -7.16
N GLY A 537 -19.14 31.21 -6.91
CA GLY A 537 -18.95 32.10 -5.79
C GLY A 537 -17.50 32.58 -5.59
N GLU A 538 -16.91 32.16 -4.47
CA GLU A 538 -15.55 32.49 -4.03
C GLU A 538 -14.46 31.50 -4.53
N TRP A 539 -14.86 30.55 -5.35
CA TRP A 539 -13.95 29.55 -5.89
C TRP A 539 -13.21 30.04 -7.12
N TYR A 540 -11.93 29.81 -7.16
CA TYR A 540 -10.98 30.12 -8.20
C TYR A 540 -10.57 28.86 -8.90
N PHE A 541 -10.63 28.75 -10.19
CA PHE A 541 -10.33 27.50 -10.90
C PHE A 541 -9.40 27.71 -12.10
N GLU A 542 -8.66 26.66 -12.40
CA GLU A 542 -7.84 26.52 -13.60
C GLU A 542 -8.24 25.23 -14.33
N GLY A 543 -8.28 25.28 -15.66
CA GLY A 543 -8.68 24.14 -16.48
C GLY A 543 -10.20 23.96 -16.58
N ASN A 544 -10.65 22.71 -16.58
CA ASN A 544 -12.05 22.34 -16.90
C ASN A 544 -12.97 22.28 -15.65
N TRP A 545 -12.50 22.70 -14.49
CA TRP A 545 -13.34 22.78 -13.31
C TRP A 545 -14.56 23.66 -13.53
N GLY A 546 -15.73 23.20 -13.08
CA GLY A 546 -16.96 23.96 -13.25
C GLY A 546 -18.16 23.31 -12.60
N LEU A 547 -19.33 23.96 -12.75
CA LEU A 547 -20.59 23.42 -12.25
C LEU A 547 -21.04 22.21 -13.07
N SER A 548 -21.45 21.16 -12.35
CA SER A 548 -22.05 19.94 -12.86
C SER A 548 -23.46 19.78 -12.33
N ASN A 549 -24.33 19.17 -13.11
CA ASN A 549 -25.66 18.76 -12.66
C ASN A 549 -25.69 17.36 -12.02
N PHE A 550 -24.54 16.72 -11.89
CA PHE A 550 -24.36 15.54 -11.09
C PHE A 550 -24.04 15.99 -9.66
N SER A 551 -25.07 16.14 -8.82
CA SER A 551 -25.00 16.70 -7.47
C SER A 551 -25.48 15.70 -6.42
N TYR A 552 -24.99 15.84 -5.19
CA TYR A 552 -25.49 15.13 -4.01
C TYR A 552 -26.82 15.75 -3.54
N SER A 553 -26.83 17.06 -3.40
CA SER A 553 -28.01 17.86 -3.03
C SER A 553 -28.33 18.93 -4.07
N GLY A 554 -29.52 19.49 -4.06
CA GLY A 554 -29.90 20.58 -4.98
C GLY A 554 -29.80 20.19 -6.47
N ASN A 555 -29.22 21.09 -7.28
CA ASN A 555 -29.11 20.96 -8.73
C ASN A 555 -27.65 21.02 -9.21
N TRP A 556 -26.74 21.50 -8.40
CA TRP A 556 -25.36 21.80 -8.81
C TRP A 556 -24.34 21.28 -7.81
N ALA A 557 -23.25 20.76 -8.33
CA ALA A 557 -22.01 20.43 -7.65
C ALA A 557 -20.83 20.99 -8.45
N ILE A 558 -19.61 20.94 -7.92
CA ILE A 558 -18.39 21.24 -8.68
C ILE A 558 -17.77 19.94 -9.17
N GLY A 559 -17.30 19.91 -10.43
CA GLY A 559 -16.53 18.81 -10.99
C GLY A 559 -15.31 19.28 -11.77
N ASN A 560 -14.26 18.46 -11.83
CA ASN A 560 -13.10 18.71 -12.71
C ASN A 560 -13.39 18.37 -14.17
N SER A 561 -14.52 17.73 -14.44
CA SER A 561 -14.99 17.26 -15.74
C SER A 561 -16.53 17.33 -15.81
N PRO A 562 -17.13 18.52 -15.71
CA PRO A 562 -18.57 18.68 -15.45
C PRO A 562 -19.50 18.19 -16.57
N ASN A 563 -19.02 17.97 -17.79
CA ASN A 563 -19.85 17.64 -18.94
C ASN A 563 -19.43 16.37 -19.69
N GLU A 564 -18.23 15.87 -19.46
CA GLU A 564 -17.62 14.74 -20.16
C GLU A 564 -16.45 14.19 -19.33
N ASN A 565 -15.84 13.08 -19.72
CA ASN A 565 -14.64 12.57 -19.04
C ASN A 565 -13.53 13.63 -19.03
N TYR A 566 -12.69 13.63 -18.01
CA TYR A 566 -11.56 14.56 -17.93
C TYR A 566 -10.53 14.31 -19.04
N ASP A 567 -9.77 15.34 -19.41
CA ASP A 567 -8.73 15.26 -20.41
C ASP A 567 -7.42 14.65 -19.84
N ASN A 568 -6.64 14.03 -20.73
CA ASN A 568 -5.28 13.57 -20.42
C ASN A 568 -4.30 14.75 -20.27
N ASN A 569 -3.17 14.51 -19.59
CA ASN A 569 -2.09 15.48 -19.35
C ASN A 569 -2.56 16.76 -18.63
N GLN A 570 -3.47 16.61 -17.70
CA GLN A 570 -3.96 17.74 -16.90
C GLN A 570 -3.09 17.97 -15.66
N ASN A 571 -2.98 19.24 -15.28
CA ASN A 571 -2.54 19.67 -13.97
C ASN A 571 -3.37 20.92 -13.67
N THR A 572 -4.52 20.71 -13.06
CA THR A 572 -5.55 21.73 -12.88
C THR A 572 -6.01 21.78 -11.44
N GLN A 573 -6.55 22.92 -11.01
CA GLN A 573 -6.93 23.09 -9.63
C GLN A 573 -8.20 23.94 -9.48
N ILE A 574 -8.88 23.74 -8.35
CA ILE A 574 -9.88 24.67 -7.85
C ILE A 574 -9.51 25.09 -6.43
N VAL A 575 -9.56 26.37 -6.15
CA VAL A 575 -9.02 26.99 -4.93
C VAL A 575 -10.11 27.82 -4.26
N LEU A 576 -10.24 27.65 -2.94
CA LEU A 576 -11.05 28.52 -2.05
C LEU A 576 -10.09 29.38 -1.20
N GLU A 577 -10.31 30.69 -1.16
CA GLU A 577 -9.66 31.57 -0.18
C GLU A 577 -10.51 31.65 1.10
N VAL A 578 -9.87 31.39 2.24
CA VAL A 578 -10.57 31.41 3.53
C VAL A 578 -10.37 32.77 4.19
N TYR A 579 -11.44 33.53 4.34
CA TYR A 579 -11.41 34.85 4.97
C TYR A 579 -11.62 34.80 6.49
N SER A 580 -12.09 33.65 7.02
CA SER A 580 -12.25 33.44 8.45
C SER A 580 -10.90 33.30 9.12
N ASN A 581 -10.68 33.96 10.25
CA ASN A 581 -9.47 33.78 11.02
C ASN A 581 -9.54 32.48 11.85
N LEU A 582 -9.18 31.37 11.24
CA LEU A 582 -9.22 30.02 11.83
C LEU A 582 -8.39 29.91 13.13
N LEU A 583 -7.53 30.89 13.42
CA LEU A 583 -6.73 30.92 14.67
C LEU A 583 -7.63 30.97 15.92
N PHE A 584 -8.82 31.53 15.80
CA PHE A 584 -9.74 31.70 16.93
C PHE A 584 -10.68 30.51 17.15
N PHE A 585 -10.42 29.39 16.42
CA PHE A 585 -11.27 28.23 16.52
C PHE A 585 -10.42 26.97 16.82
N SER A 586 -10.92 26.13 17.72
CA SER A 586 -10.43 24.78 17.94
C SER A 586 -11.24 23.77 17.13
N GLY A 587 -10.71 22.56 16.96
CA GLY A 587 -11.41 21.49 16.30
C GLY A 587 -11.90 21.83 14.89
N VAL A 588 -11.18 22.71 14.17
CA VAL A 588 -11.56 23.11 12.81
C VAL A 588 -11.56 21.92 11.89
N THR A 589 -12.67 21.72 11.21
CA THR A 589 -12.87 20.65 10.23
C THR A 589 -13.30 21.21 8.89
N VAL A 590 -12.85 20.57 7.83
CA VAL A 590 -13.41 20.72 6.48
C VAL A 590 -14.20 19.45 6.17
N SER A 591 -15.44 19.64 5.71
CA SER A 591 -16.30 18.52 5.29
C SER A 591 -16.90 18.80 3.92
N TYR A 592 -17.10 17.76 3.13
CA TYR A 592 -17.75 17.84 1.82
C TYR A 592 -18.31 16.49 1.42
N LYS A 593 -19.27 16.50 0.51
CA LYS A 593 -19.69 15.30 -0.21
C LYS A 593 -18.81 15.14 -1.43
N ALA A 594 -18.30 13.94 -1.66
CA ALA A 594 -17.47 13.63 -2.82
C ALA A 594 -17.97 12.39 -3.56
N ASN A 595 -17.82 12.41 -4.87
CA ASN A 595 -18.02 11.26 -5.73
C ASN A 595 -16.93 11.29 -6.79
N TRP A 596 -16.30 10.12 -7.07
CA TRP A 596 -15.22 10.09 -8.07
C TRP A 596 -15.14 8.77 -8.82
N GLU A 597 -14.74 8.89 -10.07
CA GLU A 597 -14.21 7.84 -10.91
C GLU A 597 -12.96 8.40 -11.60
N ILE A 598 -11.79 8.02 -11.09
CA ILE A 598 -10.47 8.50 -11.52
C ILE A 598 -9.64 7.27 -11.83
N GLU A 599 -8.82 7.31 -12.86
CA GLU A 599 -7.99 6.18 -13.22
C GLU A 599 -7.11 5.72 -12.08
N LEU A 600 -7.19 4.42 -11.82
CA LEU A 600 -6.52 3.79 -10.70
C LEU A 600 -5.01 3.79 -10.93
N TYR A 601 -4.22 4.29 -9.96
CA TYR A 601 -2.74 4.33 -9.91
C TYR A 601 -2.04 5.33 -10.83
N ASP A 602 -2.70 5.92 -11.83
CA ASP A 602 -2.08 6.82 -12.79
C ASP A 602 -2.52 8.28 -12.61
N ASP A 603 -3.82 8.52 -12.40
CA ASP A 603 -4.39 9.85 -12.19
C ASP A 603 -4.71 10.09 -10.72
N PHE A 604 -4.73 11.35 -10.28
CA PHE A 604 -4.79 11.66 -8.84
C PHE A 604 -5.40 13.02 -8.54
N ILE A 605 -6.22 13.07 -7.50
CA ILE A 605 -6.65 14.34 -6.90
C ILE A 605 -6.14 14.45 -5.48
N GLN A 606 -5.58 15.61 -5.15
CA GLN A 606 -5.13 15.94 -3.80
C GLN A 606 -5.97 17.06 -3.22
N PHE A 607 -6.43 16.89 -1.98
CA PHE A 607 -6.95 18.00 -1.19
C PHE A 607 -5.81 18.60 -0.36
N GLN A 608 -5.61 19.91 -0.46
CA GLN A 608 -4.45 20.60 0.10
C GLN A 608 -4.85 21.89 0.79
N ALA A 609 -4.12 22.22 1.88
CA ALA A 609 -4.19 23.48 2.56
C ALA A 609 -2.95 24.34 2.25
N TYR A 610 -3.13 25.64 1.99
CA TYR A 610 -2.04 26.58 1.84
C TYR A 610 -1.72 27.25 3.16
N VAL A 611 -0.52 27.05 3.66
CA VAL A 611 -0.01 27.70 4.87
C VAL A 611 1.04 28.73 4.46
N PRO A 612 0.91 29.99 4.88
CA PRO A 612 1.89 31.03 4.59
C PRO A 612 3.32 30.61 5.03
N ASN A 613 4.29 30.79 4.15
CA ASN A 613 5.71 30.39 4.25
C ASN A 613 6.00 28.89 4.13
N GLU A 614 5.02 27.99 4.25
CA GLU A 614 5.19 26.54 4.08
C GLU A 614 4.70 26.07 2.70
N GLY A 615 3.76 26.80 2.09
CA GLY A 615 3.15 26.44 0.81
C GLY A 615 1.96 25.49 0.94
N TRP A 616 1.73 24.66 -0.08
CA TRP A 616 0.66 23.69 -0.12
C TRP A 616 1.03 22.42 0.63
N ILE A 617 0.20 22.03 1.60
CA ILE A 617 0.35 20.84 2.43
C ILE A 617 -0.81 19.90 2.11
N ASN A 618 -0.50 18.63 1.84
CA ASN A 618 -1.51 17.60 1.60
C ASN A 618 -2.24 17.24 2.89
N LEU A 619 -3.54 17.07 2.81
CA LEU A 619 -4.39 16.69 3.92
C LEU A 619 -4.89 15.26 3.77
N TYR A 620 -4.91 14.52 4.87
CA TYR A 620 -5.46 13.17 4.96
C TYR A 620 -6.94 13.25 5.32
N GLY A 621 -7.76 12.60 4.53
CA GLY A 621 -9.17 12.39 4.79
C GLY A 621 -9.48 10.91 5.07
N GLU A 622 -10.71 10.62 5.43
CA GLU A 622 -11.17 9.26 5.72
C GLU A 622 -11.09 8.35 4.48
N HIS A 623 -11.34 8.93 3.30
CA HIS A 623 -11.40 8.20 2.02
C HIS A 623 -10.17 8.42 1.14
N THR A 624 -9.14 9.14 1.62
CA THR A 624 -7.92 9.32 0.85
C THR A 624 -7.07 8.04 0.81
N ALA A 625 -6.48 7.77 -0.34
CA ALA A 625 -5.47 6.74 -0.55
C ALA A 625 -4.09 7.36 -0.79
N LEU A 626 -3.03 6.60 -0.58
CA LEU A 626 -1.67 7.06 -0.85
C LEU A 626 -1.33 6.89 -2.34
N GLY A 627 -0.71 7.89 -2.93
CA GLY A 627 -0.30 7.86 -4.32
C GLY A 627 0.81 6.83 -4.58
N SER A 628 0.72 6.16 -5.71
CA SER A 628 1.61 5.05 -6.12
C SER A 628 3.01 5.49 -6.53
N GLY A 629 3.24 6.76 -6.84
CA GLY A 629 4.47 7.28 -7.44
C GLY A 629 4.63 6.93 -8.92
N GLN A 630 3.59 6.37 -9.55
CA GLN A 630 3.57 6.11 -10.99
C GLN A 630 3.00 7.31 -11.75
N GLN A 631 3.52 7.53 -12.92
CA GLN A 631 3.14 8.49 -13.97
C GLN A 631 2.67 9.90 -13.52
N GLY A 632 1.56 10.07 -12.88
CA GLY A 632 1.03 11.36 -12.42
C GLY A 632 0.86 11.41 -10.91
N GLN A 633 0.90 10.28 -10.23
CA GLN A 633 0.67 10.22 -8.79
C GLN A 633 1.93 10.54 -7.98
N PRO A 634 1.87 11.42 -7.00
CA PRO A 634 2.97 11.65 -6.07
C PRO A 634 3.14 10.43 -5.15
N TRP A 635 4.38 10.03 -4.89
CA TRP A 635 4.70 8.91 -4.01
C TRP A 635 4.29 9.18 -2.56
N ASN A 636 3.50 8.26 -1.99
CA ASN A 636 3.15 8.23 -0.55
C ASN A 636 2.52 9.53 -0.02
N LEU A 637 1.81 10.27 -0.86
CA LEU A 637 1.02 11.44 -0.47
C LEU A 637 -0.47 11.14 -0.60
N PRO A 638 -1.32 11.67 0.31
CA PRO A 638 -2.76 11.40 0.28
C PRO A 638 -3.47 12.04 -0.89
N GLY A 639 -4.51 11.38 -1.38
CA GLY A 639 -5.41 11.89 -2.41
C GLY A 639 -6.45 10.85 -2.82
N TYR A 640 -7.12 11.06 -3.94
CA TYR A 640 -8.20 10.23 -4.45
C TYR A 640 -7.83 9.66 -5.81
N HIS A 641 -8.08 8.38 -6.01
CA HIS A 641 -8.01 7.66 -7.27
C HIS A 641 -8.93 6.44 -7.23
N GLY A 642 -9.10 5.74 -8.34
CA GLY A 642 -10.08 4.66 -8.43
C GLY A 642 -11.52 5.21 -8.44
N TYR A 643 -12.41 4.61 -7.71
CA TYR A 643 -13.82 5.02 -7.66
C TYR A 643 -14.37 5.01 -6.24
N SER A 644 -15.30 5.92 -5.97
CA SER A 644 -16.13 5.89 -4.78
C SER A 644 -17.36 5.00 -5.01
N ASP A 645 -17.91 4.42 -3.95
CA ASP A 645 -19.20 3.70 -4.00
C ASP A 645 -20.35 4.71 -3.80
N GLY A 646 -20.60 5.54 -4.83
CA GLY A 646 -21.54 6.65 -4.76
C GLY A 646 -20.97 7.89 -4.05
N TRP A 647 -21.87 8.78 -3.60
CA TRP A 647 -21.49 9.95 -2.83
C TRP A 647 -21.10 9.56 -1.40
N VAL A 648 -19.90 9.94 -0.99
CA VAL A 648 -19.38 9.76 0.38
C VAL A 648 -19.20 11.08 1.07
N GLU A 649 -19.31 11.11 2.40
CA GLU A 649 -18.95 12.27 3.20
C GLU A 649 -17.49 12.20 3.60
N GLU A 650 -16.72 13.20 3.23
CA GLU A 650 -15.35 13.36 3.68
C GLU A 650 -15.28 14.37 4.83
N THR A 651 -14.49 14.05 5.87
CA THR A 651 -14.23 14.92 7.00
C THR A 651 -12.74 14.99 7.28
N ILE A 652 -12.19 16.21 7.24
CA ILE A 652 -10.75 16.46 7.35
C ILE A 652 -10.48 17.41 8.51
N PHE A 653 -9.70 16.93 9.50
CA PHE A 653 -9.33 17.73 10.66
C PHE A 653 -8.08 18.57 10.39
N ILE A 654 -8.19 19.89 10.61
CA ILE A 654 -7.08 20.83 10.39
C ILE A 654 -5.97 20.68 11.45
N LYS A 655 -6.21 20.02 12.58
CA LYS A 655 -5.20 19.72 13.60
C LYS A 655 -3.98 18.96 13.05
N GLN A 656 -4.12 18.25 11.95
CA GLN A 656 -2.99 17.59 11.27
C GLN A 656 -1.91 18.56 10.75
N LEU A 657 -2.21 19.86 10.67
CA LEU A 657 -1.25 20.92 10.37
C LEU A 657 -0.41 21.35 11.58
N ASN A 658 -0.52 20.68 12.73
CA ASN A 658 0.28 20.92 13.96
C ASN A 658 0.26 22.39 14.42
N GLY A 659 -0.89 23.04 14.39
CA GLY A 659 -1.10 24.43 14.79
C GLY A 659 -0.76 25.48 13.72
N LEU A 660 -0.37 25.05 12.52
CA LEU A 660 -0.26 25.94 11.37
C LEU A 660 -1.65 26.32 10.85
N ILE A 661 -1.84 27.58 10.49
CA ILE A 661 -3.14 28.14 10.09
C ILE A 661 -3.19 28.29 8.57
N PRO A 662 -4.06 27.55 7.87
CA PRO A 662 -4.23 27.70 6.44
C PRO A 662 -5.03 28.95 6.08
N THR A 663 -4.72 29.51 4.91
CA THR A 663 -5.44 30.66 4.33
C THR A 663 -6.17 30.30 3.05
N LYS A 664 -5.93 29.16 2.48
CA LYS A 664 -6.60 28.64 1.28
C LYS A 664 -6.69 27.12 1.35
N PHE A 665 -7.69 26.59 0.65
CA PHE A 665 -7.82 25.16 0.35
C PHE A 665 -7.89 24.96 -1.15
N ARG A 666 -7.42 23.79 -1.63
CA ARG A 666 -7.61 23.44 -3.03
C ARG A 666 -7.80 21.95 -3.25
N PHE A 667 -8.46 21.63 -4.34
CA PHE A 667 -8.36 20.33 -4.99
C PHE A 667 -7.45 20.48 -6.20
N ASN A 668 -6.38 19.67 -6.25
CA ASN A 668 -5.40 19.67 -7.32
C ASN A 668 -5.47 18.35 -8.07
N PHE A 669 -5.86 18.40 -9.35
CA PHE A 669 -6.02 17.26 -10.23
C PHE A 669 -4.81 17.11 -11.16
N ILE A 670 -4.29 15.88 -11.25
CA ILE A 670 -3.18 15.53 -12.14
C ILE A 670 -3.61 14.28 -12.93
N SER A 671 -3.51 14.33 -14.27
CA SER A 671 -3.70 13.16 -15.12
C SER A 671 -2.51 12.92 -16.03
N ASP A 672 -2.31 11.64 -16.37
CA ASP A 672 -1.25 11.23 -17.28
C ASP A 672 -1.65 11.40 -18.76
N ASN A 673 -0.94 10.77 -19.70
CA ASN A 673 -1.15 10.93 -21.13
C ASN A 673 -2.07 9.87 -21.76
N TYR A 674 -2.63 8.95 -20.95
CA TYR A 674 -3.50 7.87 -21.42
C TYR A 674 -4.66 7.64 -20.47
N GLY A 675 -5.83 7.29 -21.00
CA GLY A 675 -7.04 7.00 -20.23
C GLY A 675 -7.70 8.24 -19.67
N ASN A 676 -8.93 8.09 -19.32
CA ASN A 676 -9.73 9.09 -18.61
C ASN A 676 -11.00 8.44 -18.06
N ALA A 677 -11.58 9.06 -17.06
CA ALA A 677 -12.83 8.63 -16.45
C ALA A 677 -13.74 9.82 -16.21
N ASP A 678 -14.84 9.59 -15.49
CA ASP A 678 -15.87 10.61 -15.26
C ASP A 678 -15.37 11.81 -14.44
N GLY A 679 -14.42 11.57 -13.52
CA GLY A 679 -13.73 12.61 -12.74
C GLY A 679 -14.09 12.66 -11.27
N PHE A 680 -13.94 13.84 -10.68
CA PHE A 680 -14.15 14.09 -9.25
C PHE A 680 -15.18 15.22 -9.07
N PHE A 681 -16.18 14.93 -8.26
CA PHE A 681 -17.29 15.84 -7.97
C PHE A 681 -17.37 16.14 -6.48
N ILE A 682 -17.67 17.39 -6.14
CA ILE A 682 -17.74 17.89 -4.77
C ILE A 682 -19.07 18.62 -4.59
N ASP A 683 -19.73 18.38 -3.46
CA ASP A 683 -20.95 19.08 -3.07
C ASP A 683 -20.96 19.37 -1.56
N ASP A 684 -21.82 20.27 -1.10
CA ASP A 684 -22.01 20.62 0.32
C ASP A 684 -20.67 20.87 1.05
N PHE A 685 -19.81 21.72 0.51
CA PHE A 685 -18.50 22.01 1.10
C PHE A 685 -18.65 22.93 2.30
N GLY A 686 -18.16 22.50 3.46
CA GLY A 686 -18.25 23.23 4.72
C GLY A 686 -16.92 23.33 5.47
N ILE A 687 -16.74 24.44 6.17
CA ILE A 687 -15.70 24.62 7.18
C ILE A 687 -16.41 24.95 8.49
N SER A 688 -16.11 24.22 9.54
CA SER A 688 -16.69 24.42 10.86
C SER A 688 -15.60 24.38 11.94
N GLY A 689 -15.87 24.97 13.09
CA GLY A 689 -14.94 24.97 14.22
C GLY A 689 -15.60 25.46 15.50
N TYR A 690 -14.92 25.19 16.61
CA TYR A 690 -15.39 25.61 17.93
C TYR A 690 -14.66 26.89 18.33
N PRO A 691 -15.37 27.96 18.70
CA PRO A 691 -14.73 29.20 19.12
C PRO A 691 -13.82 29.00 20.34
N ASN A 692 -12.56 29.43 20.22
CA ASN A 692 -11.55 29.42 21.28
C ASN A 692 -11.61 30.64 22.17
N PHE A 693 -12.65 31.46 22.04
CA PHE A 693 -12.77 32.72 22.72
C PHE A 693 -14.08 32.78 23.48
N VAL A 694 -14.08 33.55 24.57
CA VAL A 694 -15.31 33.95 25.25
C VAL A 694 -15.81 35.21 24.56
N PRO A 695 -17.04 35.22 23.99
CA PRO A 695 -17.59 36.47 23.45
C PRO A 695 -17.53 37.59 24.49
N GLY A 696 -16.89 38.69 24.13
CA GLY A 696 -16.65 39.79 25.06
C GLY A 696 -15.27 39.80 25.73
N ASP A 697 -14.48 38.73 25.65
CA ASP A 697 -13.05 38.72 26.03
C ASP A 697 -12.23 39.42 24.91
N VAL A 698 -12.33 40.72 24.90
CA VAL A 698 -11.83 41.60 23.83
C VAL A 698 -10.31 41.77 23.92
N ASN A 699 -9.74 41.51 25.09
CA ASN A 699 -8.32 41.59 25.33
C ASN A 699 -7.62 40.23 25.17
N MET A 700 -8.39 39.13 25.08
CA MET A 700 -7.93 37.72 24.90
C MET A 700 -7.08 37.21 26.10
N ASP A 701 -7.44 37.62 27.33
CA ASP A 701 -6.76 37.13 28.52
C ASP A 701 -7.50 35.97 29.23
N SER A 702 -8.60 35.52 28.63
CA SER A 702 -9.50 34.44 29.08
C SER A 702 -10.36 34.81 30.30
N TYR A 703 -10.44 36.10 30.67
CA TYR A 703 -11.30 36.64 31.71
C TYR A 703 -12.23 37.72 31.16
N LEU A 704 -13.50 37.58 31.44
CA LEU A 704 -14.49 38.67 31.18
C LEU A 704 -14.46 39.67 32.30
N ASP A 705 -13.82 40.85 32.10
CA ASP A 705 -13.67 41.83 33.14
C ASP A 705 -13.74 43.30 32.62
N ILE A 706 -13.41 44.24 33.50
CA ILE A 706 -13.47 45.67 33.19
C ILE A 706 -12.50 46.10 32.08
N PHE A 707 -11.42 45.31 31.82
CA PHE A 707 -10.45 45.65 30.81
C PHE A 707 -10.98 45.36 29.41
N ASP A 708 -11.88 44.37 29.26
CA ASP A 708 -12.60 44.11 28.02
C ASP A 708 -13.54 45.23 27.67
N LEU A 709 -14.31 45.72 28.65
CA LEU A 709 -15.18 46.89 28.50
C LEU A 709 -14.42 48.13 28.04
N ILE A 710 -13.25 48.37 28.63
CA ILE A 710 -12.42 49.51 28.25
C ILE A 710 -11.94 49.36 26.81
N LYS A 711 -11.45 48.17 26.44
CA LYS A 711 -10.95 47.93 25.10
C LYS A 711 -12.04 47.97 24.04
N LEU A 712 -13.23 47.41 24.31
CA LEU A 712 -14.39 47.50 23.44
C LEU A 712 -14.84 48.96 23.26
N ALA A 713 -14.90 49.74 24.34
CA ALA A 713 -15.26 51.15 24.28
C ALA A 713 -14.25 51.98 23.47
N ASP A 714 -12.96 51.74 23.63
CA ASP A 714 -11.90 52.38 22.84
C ASP A 714 -12.01 52.04 21.35
N THR A 715 -12.33 50.78 21.02
CA THR A 715 -12.52 50.31 19.63
C THR A 715 -13.73 50.98 18.99
N VAL A 716 -14.89 51.02 19.66
CA VAL A 716 -16.10 51.70 19.20
C VAL A 716 -15.87 53.20 19.02
N GLN A 717 -15.11 53.82 19.93
CA GLN A 717 -14.82 55.26 19.88
C GLN A 717 -13.84 55.66 18.78
N SER A 718 -12.84 54.79 18.51
CA SER A 718 -11.75 55.07 17.55
C SER A 718 -12.09 54.72 16.11
N ASP A 719 -13.19 54.03 15.86
CA ASP A 719 -13.58 53.49 14.56
C ASP A 719 -12.44 52.65 13.91
N SER A 720 -11.63 52.03 14.76
CA SER A 720 -10.38 51.28 14.38
C SER A 720 -10.54 49.78 14.57
N LEU A 721 -11.66 49.22 14.12
CA LEU A 721 -11.92 47.78 14.21
C LEU A 721 -11.13 47.01 13.15
N ASP A 722 -10.36 46.06 13.61
CA ASP A 722 -9.86 45.03 12.72
C ASP A 722 -11.03 44.12 12.31
N GLN A 723 -11.31 44.06 11.02
CA GLN A 723 -12.43 43.30 10.46
C GLN A 723 -12.35 41.79 10.82
N ASN A 724 -11.15 41.29 11.06
CA ASN A 724 -10.91 39.89 11.47
C ASN A 724 -11.27 39.63 12.95
N LEU A 725 -11.57 40.68 13.73
CA LEU A 725 -11.88 40.58 15.15
C LEU A 725 -13.34 41.00 15.46
N VAL A 726 -14.17 41.24 14.44
CA VAL A 726 -15.57 41.65 14.60
C VAL A 726 -16.31 40.73 15.57
N TYR A 727 -16.17 39.43 15.43
CA TYR A 727 -16.89 38.45 16.23
C TYR A 727 -16.48 38.44 17.74
N LEU A 728 -15.32 39.00 18.13
CA LEU A 728 -14.95 39.21 19.53
C LEU A 728 -15.65 40.41 20.13
N TYR A 729 -15.97 41.40 19.30
CA TYR A 729 -16.50 42.71 19.69
C TYR A 729 -18.00 42.80 19.48
N ASP A 730 -18.58 42.02 18.60
CA ASP A 730 -20.01 41.96 18.26
C ASP A 730 -20.74 41.01 19.20
N ILE A 731 -21.07 41.48 20.38
CA ILE A 731 -21.63 40.71 21.50
C ILE A 731 -23.07 40.28 21.22
N ASP A 732 -23.81 41.04 20.41
CA ASP A 732 -25.20 40.72 20.05
C ASP A 732 -25.33 39.99 18.71
N SER A 733 -24.21 39.68 18.08
CA SER A 733 -24.11 38.91 16.81
C SER A 733 -24.92 39.52 15.65
N ASN A 734 -25.02 40.86 15.60
CA ASN A 734 -25.76 41.58 14.55
C ASN A 734 -24.87 42.00 13.37
N GLY A 735 -23.56 41.73 13.39
CA GLY A 735 -22.57 42.08 12.38
C GLY A 735 -22.05 43.51 12.47
N ILE A 736 -22.40 44.28 13.51
CA ILE A 736 -22.01 45.67 13.66
C ILE A 736 -21.52 45.97 15.09
N VAL A 737 -20.24 46.19 15.26
CA VAL A 737 -19.67 46.59 16.54
C VAL A 737 -20.00 48.03 16.87
N ASN A 738 -20.77 48.26 17.95
CA ASN A 738 -21.29 49.57 18.34
C ASN A 738 -21.56 49.63 19.85
N ILE A 739 -22.25 50.70 20.30
CA ILE A 739 -22.54 50.92 21.71
C ILE A 739 -23.46 49.84 22.32
N PHE A 740 -24.23 49.12 21.52
CA PHE A 740 -25.11 48.06 22.04
C PHE A 740 -24.30 46.85 22.50
N ASP A 741 -23.14 46.59 21.87
CA ASP A 741 -22.22 45.51 22.31
C ASP A 741 -21.64 45.83 23.68
N ILE A 742 -21.26 47.09 23.94
CA ILE A 742 -20.83 47.56 25.25
C ILE A 742 -21.93 47.32 26.31
N ILE A 743 -23.18 47.62 25.95
CA ILE A 743 -24.33 47.45 26.84
C ILE A 743 -24.57 45.96 27.12
N ASN A 744 -24.45 45.11 26.10
CA ASN A 744 -24.62 43.67 26.23
C ASN A 744 -23.51 43.05 27.05
N LEU A 745 -22.27 43.50 26.94
CA LEU A 745 -21.13 43.01 27.75
C LEU A 745 -21.27 43.40 29.24
N ILE A 746 -21.99 44.51 29.55
CA ILE A 746 -22.24 44.96 30.95
C ILE A 746 -23.36 44.13 31.60
N ASN A 747 -24.32 43.63 30.84
CA ASN A 747 -25.49 42.91 31.33
C ASN A 747 -25.25 41.41 31.44
#